data_f9525b5fda290dd586cd49b8bf60a4dd
#
_entry.id   f9525b5fda290dd586cd49b8bf60a4dd
#
_cell.length_a   1.000
_cell.length_b   1.000
_cell.length_c   1.000
_cell.angle_alpha   90.00
_cell.angle_beta   90.00
_cell.angle_gamma   90.00
#
_symmetry.space_group_name_H-M   'P 1'
#
loop_
_entity.id
_entity.type
_entity.pdbx_description
1 polymer ?
#
loop_
_entity_poly.entity_id
_entity_poly.type
_entity_poly.pdbx_seq_one_letter_code
_entity_poly.pdbx_strand_id
1 'polypeptide(L)'
;MTAKRLENGGHIDRSKALQFTWDGRALSGYQGDSLASALLANNQSIIARSFKYHRPRGIMSSGVEESGALVTIGTGAYRDPNVRATTQSLYDGLVATGQNAWPSVRHDFAAINNVFGRFLAAGFYYKTFMGLPPFELGKGTGIWMQYEKIIRKSAGMGRVERKADPDSYEHAHSFCDLLIVGAGPAGLSAAIAAGELGLDVMLVEQDELLGGDLLGQPNSDTLRNELIAQIESNENIRIMLRTTAFGLYDYGTAGLVERVTDHVLTPEPHLPRQRFWTVRAKQTILATGALERHIAFDNNDRPGIMTATAGRNYLNRYGILAGQEIAIATNNDSAYATAADLSKAGANVTIVDARREVANSLQEIASAQGIEIRYKSAPFSAIGRGHIKALELAQGSHGHWQASGSLSCDLLLVSAGWSPVVNLISHRGVRPSWNQENACFVANQDFLGIQTVGSASGLWQTNDCQESASIAVEQAAKAIGHTPNKNNTSTVLQPGGWESPIEPLYEVKIATKKSKSFVDFQHDVTSEDVRLAHREGYQSVEHLKRYTTLGMANDGGKMGNIIGLALMSEALGKDIPAVGTTVFRPPYTPVAIGALTGRSVDEHFRPLRRTPMHDWNLAHGATMTMAGLWHRPWYFARDDETISEAYVREADTTRKSVGLCDVTSLGKIAVQGPDATELLNRIYTNPFAKLPIGKARYGIMLRDDGVVMDDGTTWRLSETEYFMTTTTVHAAKVLAFMEELLHTRWSDLRVHVTSVSEQWAGCAVAGPKSRDVLRACVQNPAMMSNEAFPFMGVREGLLKGNIPCRIARISFSGEMAYEVYVASDYAPAMMDLLHDQAIIFDGCLYGLEALGTLRIEKGHVTGAELDGRVTIDLSLIHI
;
A
#
# COMPACT_ATOMS: atom_id res chain seq x y z
N MET A 1 -31.68 20.06 -3.68
CA MET A 1 -31.32 18.93 -4.55
C MET A 1 -32.61 18.26 -4.94
N THR A 2 -32.82 18.04 -6.20
CA THR A 2 -34.03 17.46 -6.77
C THR A 2 -33.70 16.11 -7.42
N ALA A 3 -32.78 15.37 -6.82
CA ALA A 3 -32.40 14.07 -7.30
C ALA A 3 -33.60 13.11 -7.30
N LYS A 4 -33.75 12.38 -8.41
CA LYS A 4 -34.87 11.46 -8.61
C LYS A 4 -34.33 10.09 -9.01
N ARG A 5 -34.74 9.04 -8.28
CA ARG A 5 -34.54 7.66 -8.72
C ARG A 5 -35.51 7.37 -9.85
N LEU A 6 -34.98 6.91 -10.99
CA LEU A 6 -35.78 6.51 -12.12
C LEU A 6 -36.44 5.13 -11.88
N GLU A 7 -37.60 4.87 -12.47
CA GLU A 7 -38.28 3.60 -12.30
C GLU A 7 -37.53 2.44 -12.97
N ASN A 8 -36.79 2.72 -14.03
CA ASN A 8 -36.08 1.73 -14.85
C ASN A 8 -34.60 2.15 -15.02
N GLY A 9 -33.77 1.23 -15.48
CA GLY A 9 -32.36 1.46 -15.79
C GLY A 9 -31.47 1.26 -14.59
N GLY A 10 -30.13 1.28 -14.82
CA GLY A 10 -29.09 1.03 -13.84
C GLY A 10 -28.81 -0.45 -13.57
N HIS A 11 -27.63 -0.72 -13.02
CA HIS A 11 -27.14 -2.06 -12.65
C HIS A 11 -27.46 -2.38 -11.18
N ILE A 12 -28.64 -2.01 -10.71
CA ILE A 12 -29.13 -2.26 -9.34
C ILE A 12 -30.27 -3.27 -9.37
N ASP A 13 -30.36 -4.10 -8.32
CA ASP A 13 -31.46 -5.06 -8.17
C ASP A 13 -32.60 -4.45 -7.35
N ARG A 14 -33.62 -3.92 -8.05
CA ARG A 14 -34.77 -3.29 -7.42
C ARG A 14 -35.72 -4.27 -6.71
N SER A 15 -35.57 -5.57 -6.93
CA SER A 15 -36.32 -6.59 -6.18
C SER A 15 -35.82 -6.76 -4.75
N LYS A 16 -34.58 -6.29 -4.47
CA LYS A 16 -33.92 -6.40 -3.18
C LYS A 16 -33.70 -5.02 -2.56
N ALA A 17 -34.72 -4.52 -1.87
CA ALA A 17 -34.64 -3.29 -1.11
C ALA A 17 -33.80 -3.49 0.15
N LEU A 18 -32.91 -2.54 0.44
CA LEU A 18 -32.02 -2.52 1.60
C LEU A 18 -32.37 -1.35 2.51
N GLN A 19 -32.30 -1.56 3.83
CA GLN A 19 -32.48 -0.51 4.83
C GLN A 19 -31.13 -0.16 5.44
N PHE A 20 -30.87 1.14 5.63
CA PHE A 20 -29.64 1.61 6.26
C PHE A 20 -29.91 2.85 7.13
N THR A 21 -28.99 3.15 8.03
CA THR A 21 -29.08 4.32 8.92
C THR A 21 -28.07 5.38 8.49
N TRP A 22 -28.58 6.62 8.29
CA TRP A 22 -27.76 7.81 8.03
C TRP A 22 -28.01 8.91 9.07
N ASP A 23 -26.99 9.31 9.81
CA ASP A 23 -27.09 10.30 10.91
C ASP A 23 -28.29 10.01 11.83
N GLY A 24 -28.51 8.74 12.18
CA GLY A 24 -29.61 8.28 13.02
C GLY A 24 -30.98 8.20 12.36
N ARG A 25 -31.08 8.37 11.03
CA ARG A 25 -32.34 8.27 10.27
C ARG A 25 -32.32 7.01 9.41
N ALA A 26 -33.42 6.27 9.41
CA ALA A 26 -33.61 5.16 8.52
C ALA A 26 -33.84 5.66 7.08
N LEU A 27 -33.09 5.14 6.14
CA LEU A 27 -33.19 5.38 4.71
C LEU A 27 -33.18 4.05 3.97
N SER A 28 -33.58 4.06 2.69
CA SER A 28 -33.62 2.88 1.85
C SER A 28 -32.81 3.03 0.57
N GLY A 29 -32.32 1.92 0.07
CA GLY A 29 -31.66 1.77 -1.24
C GLY A 29 -31.91 0.39 -1.80
N TYR A 30 -31.13 -0.03 -2.77
CA TYR A 30 -31.24 -1.32 -3.42
C TYR A 30 -29.89 -2.03 -3.45
N GLN A 31 -29.92 -3.36 -3.59
CA GLN A 31 -28.69 -4.12 -3.83
C GLN A 31 -28.02 -3.64 -5.13
N GLY A 32 -26.72 -3.42 -5.10
CA GLY A 32 -25.95 -2.81 -6.18
C GLY A 32 -25.77 -1.28 -6.04
N ASP A 33 -26.45 -0.63 -5.07
CA ASP A 33 -26.15 0.76 -4.73
C ASP A 33 -24.80 0.86 -4.01
N SER A 34 -24.09 1.94 -4.24
CA SER A 34 -23.10 2.45 -3.29
C SER A 34 -23.81 3.26 -2.18
N LEU A 35 -23.14 3.46 -1.05
CA LEU A 35 -23.70 4.38 -0.03
C LEU A 35 -23.94 5.78 -0.60
N ALA A 36 -23.06 6.27 -1.48
CA ALA A 36 -23.22 7.57 -2.14
C ALA A 36 -24.46 7.62 -3.05
N SER A 37 -24.68 6.60 -3.88
CA SER A 37 -25.87 6.55 -4.75
C SER A 37 -27.16 6.49 -3.94
N ALA A 38 -27.18 5.68 -2.87
CA ALA A 38 -28.34 5.61 -1.96
C ALA A 38 -28.61 6.95 -1.25
N LEU A 39 -27.56 7.63 -0.77
CA LEU A 39 -27.70 8.97 -0.15
C LEU A 39 -28.22 10.00 -1.16
N LEU A 40 -27.73 9.97 -2.40
CA LEU A 40 -28.18 10.85 -3.47
C LEU A 40 -29.66 10.61 -3.80
N ALA A 41 -30.06 9.36 -3.96
CA ALA A 41 -31.45 8.97 -4.20
C ALA A 41 -32.41 9.41 -3.07
N ASN A 42 -31.93 9.51 -1.85
CA ASN A 42 -32.66 10.01 -0.68
C ASN A 42 -32.47 11.53 -0.47
N ASN A 43 -32.03 12.27 -1.48
CA ASN A 43 -31.84 13.73 -1.44
C ASN A 43 -30.96 14.24 -0.29
N GLN A 44 -29.92 13.46 0.12
CA GLN A 44 -28.95 13.92 1.07
C GLN A 44 -27.87 14.75 0.35
N SER A 45 -27.92 16.07 0.50
CA SER A 45 -27.00 16.98 -0.20
C SER A 45 -25.71 17.26 0.56
N ILE A 46 -25.74 17.25 1.89
CA ILE A 46 -24.57 17.49 2.74
C ILE A 46 -24.18 16.16 3.37
N ILE A 47 -23.01 15.66 2.98
CA ILE A 47 -22.50 14.36 3.42
C ILE A 47 -21.42 14.50 4.49
N ALA A 48 -20.58 15.53 4.39
CA ALA A 48 -19.53 15.80 5.34
C ALA A 48 -19.28 17.30 5.51
N ARG A 49 -18.37 17.65 6.40
CA ARG A 49 -17.81 18.99 6.52
C ARG A 49 -16.34 18.98 6.20
N SER A 50 -15.85 20.09 5.63
CA SER A 50 -14.45 20.18 5.24
C SER A 50 -13.51 20.27 6.45
N PHE A 51 -12.26 19.88 6.22
CA PHE A 51 -11.21 19.74 7.22
C PHE A 51 -10.92 21.02 8.02
N LYS A 52 -10.67 22.13 7.33
CA LYS A 52 -10.16 23.38 7.92
C LYS A 52 -11.28 24.39 8.19
N TYR A 53 -12.16 24.56 7.22
CA TYR A 53 -13.20 25.60 7.27
C TYR A 53 -14.57 25.11 7.71
N HIS A 54 -14.77 23.79 7.85
CA HIS A 54 -16.07 23.18 8.16
C HIS A 54 -17.19 23.58 7.17
N ARG A 55 -16.81 23.78 5.92
CA ARG A 55 -17.77 24.06 4.84
C ARG A 55 -18.54 22.80 4.49
N PRO A 56 -19.82 22.92 4.09
CA PRO A 56 -20.58 21.74 3.66
C PRO A 56 -19.93 21.09 2.43
N ARG A 57 -19.84 19.77 2.45
CA ARG A 57 -19.36 18.92 1.36
C ARG A 57 -20.45 17.98 0.90
N GLY A 58 -20.63 17.85 -0.42
CA GLY A 58 -21.51 16.90 -1.06
C GLY A 58 -20.73 15.75 -1.71
N ILE A 59 -21.40 14.98 -2.53
CA ILE A 59 -20.81 13.97 -3.41
C ILE A 59 -20.22 14.70 -4.62
N MET A 60 -18.95 14.47 -4.91
CA MET A 60 -18.22 15.17 -5.97
C MET A 60 -17.86 14.24 -7.13
N SER A 61 -17.80 12.94 -6.89
CA SER A 61 -17.46 11.93 -7.88
C SER A 61 -18.29 10.65 -7.70
N SER A 62 -17.99 9.62 -8.47
CA SER A 62 -18.63 8.29 -8.34
C SER A 62 -17.63 7.17 -8.02
N GLY A 63 -16.35 7.49 -7.84
CA GLY A 63 -15.26 6.52 -7.70
C GLY A 63 -14.30 6.79 -6.54
N VAL A 64 -13.09 6.30 -6.69
CA VAL A 64 -12.00 6.38 -5.68
C VAL A 64 -11.41 7.77 -5.52
N GLU A 65 -11.70 8.69 -6.44
CA GLU A 65 -11.25 10.08 -6.41
C GLU A 65 -12.11 10.96 -5.50
N GLU A 66 -13.18 10.41 -4.90
CA GLU A 66 -14.10 11.15 -4.04
C GLU A 66 -13.38 11.83 -2.87
N SER A 67 -13.53 13.14 -2.80
CA SER A 67 -12.88 14.00 -1.80
C SER A 67 -13.89 14.67 -0.85
N GLY A 68 -15.17 14.74 -1.20
CA GLY A 68 -16.21 15.45 -0.44
C GLY A 68 -17.06 14.55 0.46
N ALA A 69 -17.31 13.30 0.03
CA ALA A 69 -18.21 12.38 0.71
C ALA A 69 -17.46 11.35 1.56
N LEU A 70 -16.68 11.82 2.53
CA LEU A 70 -16.05 10.98 3.54
C LEU A 70 -16.99 10.80 4.73
N VAL A 71 -17.19 9.56 5.14
CA VAL A 71 -18.14 9.17 6.17
C VAL A 71 -17.47 8.25 7.20
N THR A 72 -18.14 8.10 8.34
CA THR A 72 -17.82 7.07 9.32
C THR A 72 -18.88 5.98 9.22
N ILE A 73 -18.47 4.73 9.06
CA ILE A 73 -19.35 3.56 9.06
C ILE A 73 -19.20 2.77 10.36
N GLY A 74 -20.23 1.97 10.68
CA GLY A 74 -20.27 1.14 11.87
C GLY A 74 -20.41 1.90 13.18
N THR A 75 -20.46 1.16 14.27
CA THR A 75 -20.60 1.67 15.64
C THR A 75 -19.72 0.91 16.62
N GLY A 76 -19.37 1.54 17.75
CA GLY A 76 -18.54 0.87 18.77
C GLY A 76 -17.18 0.45 18.23
N ALA A 77 -16.82 -0.80 18.46
CA ALA A 77 -15.54 -1.36 18.02
C ALA A 77 -15.42 -1.51 16.49
N TYR A 78 -16.54 -1.61 15.78
CA TYR A 78 -16.62 -1.67 14.31
C TYR A 78 -16.57 -0.29 13.63
N ARG A 79 -16.32 0.76 14.38
CA ARG A 79 -16.34 2.13 13.84
C ARG A 79 -15.12 2.38 12.95
N ASP A 80 -15.38 2.68 11.68
CA ASP A 80 -14.37 2.94 10.67
C ASP A 80 -14.55 4.34 10.04
N PRO A 81 -13.69 5.31 10.35
CA PRO A 81 -13.77 6.66 9.80
C PRO A 81 -13.06 6.77 8.44
N ASN A 82 -13.30 7.89 7.75
CA ASN A 82 -12.70 8.26 6.48
C ASN A 82 -13.00 7.28 5.33
N VAL A 83 -14.11 6.56 5.41
CA VAL A 83 -14.60 5.71 4.32
C VAL A 83 -15.23 6.59 3.24
N ARG A 84 -14.91 6.33 1.97
CA ARG A 84 -15.57 7.00 0.85
C ARG A 84 -16.94 6.39 0.61
N ALA A 85 -17.98 7.22 0.66
CA ALA A 85 -19.34 6.77 0.39
C ALA A 85 -19.51 6.18 -1.03
N THR A 86 -18.70 6.61 -1.98
CA THR A 86 -18.72 6.15 -3.38
C THR A 86 -18.20 4.74 -3.60
N THR A 87 -17.30 4.27 -2.72
CA THR A 87 -16.67 2.94 -2.82
C THR A 87 -17.20 1.94 -1.79
N GLN A 88 -18.12 2.39 -0.93
CA GLN A 88 -18.81 1.53 0.04
C GLN A 88 -20.08 0.96 -0.59
N SER A 89 -20.11 -0.35 -0.85
CA SER A 89 -21.33 -1.03 -1.28
C SER A 89 -22.38 -0.95 -0.18
N LEU A 90 -23.62 -0.69 -0.56
CA LEU A 90 -24.74 -0.68 0.36
C LEU A 90 -25.10 -2.11 0.76
N TYR A 91 -25.35 -2.34 2.06
CA TYR A 91 -25.87 -3.60 2.57
C TYR A 91 -26.93 -3.33 3.63
N ASP A 92 -27.78 -4.31 3.87
CA ASP A 92 -28.88 -4.19 4.83
C ASP A 92 -28.35 -4.01 6.26
N GLY A 93 -28.86 -3.01 6.98
CA GLY A 93 -28.43 -2.68 8.32
C GLY A 93 -27.17 -1.81 8.40
N LEU A 94 -26.60 -1.33 7.28
CA LEU A 94 -25.45 -0.41 7.30
C LEU A 94 -25.76 0.83 8.15
N VAL A 95 -24.87 1.14 9.09
CA VAL A 95 -24.92 2.38 9.88
C VAL A 95 -23.81 3.31 9.42
N ALA A 96 -24.20 4.50 8.97
CA ALA A 96 -23.26 5.51 8.51
C ALA A 96 -23.58 6.89 9.10
N THR A 97 -22.56 7.68 9.35
CA THR A 97 -22.67 9.06 9.85
C THR A 97 -21.77 9.99 9.06
N GLY A 98 -22.22 11.22 8.88
CA GLY A 98 -21.39 12.27 8.29
C GLY A 98 -20.20 12.62 9.19
N GLN A 99 -19.10 13.04 8.56
CA GLN A 99 -17.84 13.29 9.24
C GLN A 99 -17.52 14.78 9.39
N ASN A 100 -16.63 15.12 10.34
CA ASN A 100 -16.12 16.47 10.61
C ASN A 100 -17.19 17.47 11.03
N ALA A 101 -18.23 17.06 11.77
CA ALA A 101 -19.31 17.93 12.21
C ALA A 101 -19.67 17.70 13.68
N TRP A 102 -20.20 18.72 14.32
CA TRP A 102 -20.76 18.61 15.65
C TRP A 102 -21.90 19.64 15.86
N PRO A 103 -23.12 19.22 16.22
CA PRO A 103 -23.57 17.85 16.50
C PRO A 103 -23.88 17.01 15.24
N SER A 104 -24.08 17.62 14.06
CA SER A 104 -24.38 16.90 12.82
C SER A 104 -23.87 17.67 11.59
N VAL A 105 -23.81 17.00 10.44
CA VAL A 105 -23.38 17.66 9.17
C VAL A 105 -24.32 18.80 8.74
N ARG A 106 -25.58 18.74 9.14
CA ARG A 106 -26.55 19.80 8.83
C ARG A 106 -26.38 21.01 9.77
N HIS A 107 -26.09 20.77 11.03
CA HIS A 107 -25.95 21.80 12.09
C HIS A 107 -24.58 21.63 12.73
N ASP A 108 -23.58 22.31 12.21
CA ASP A 108 -22.20 22.22 12.66
C ASP A 108 -21.76 23.53 13.31
N PHE A 109 -21.52 23.50 14.61
CA PHE A 109 -21.03 24.66 15.34
C PHE A 109 -19.61 25.07 14.94
N ALA A 110 -18.78 24.12 14.48
CA ALA A 110 -17.44 24.42 14.04
C ALA A 110 -17.41 25.15 12.68
N ALA A 111 -18.55 25.27 11.98
CA ALA A 111 -18.68 26.07 10.76
C ALA A 111 -18.34 27.56 10.97
N ILE A 112 -18.22 28.03 12.22
CA ILE A 112 -17.69 29.37 12.57
C ILE A 112 -16.26 29.55 12.04
N ASN A 113 -15.49 28.47 11.86
CA ASN A 113 -14.15 28.51 11.29
C ASN A 113 -14.13 29.12 9.88
N ASN A 114 -15.22 28.99 9.12
CA ASN A 114 -15.32 29.61 7.80
C ASN A 114 -15.36 31.13 7.86
N VAL A 115 -15.91 31.73 8.92
CA VAL A 115 -15.94 33.19 9.16
C VAL A 115 -14.51 33.68 9.41
N PHE A 116 -13.75 32.93 10.19
CA PHE A 116 -12.36 33.24 10.52
C PHE A 116 -11.36 32.66 9.50
N GLY A 117 -11.85 32.17 8.37
CA GLY A 117 -11.04 31.50 7.36
C GLY A 117 -9.82 32.27 6.83
N ARG A 118 -9.85 33.63 6.89
CA ARG A 118 -8.72 34.47 6.52
C ARG A 118 -7.47 34.27 7.39
N PHE A 119 -7.64 33.78 8.61
CA PHE A 119 -6.55 33.47 9.55
C PHE A 119 -6.04 32.05 9.46
N LEU A 120 -6.71 31.21 8.67
CA LEU A 120 -6.40 29.77 8.52
C LEU A 120 -5.73 29.47 7.16
N ALA A 121 -4.95 30.40 6.63
CA ALA A 121 -4.15 30.20 5.43
C ALA A 121 -3.07 29.12 5.64
N ALA A 122 -2.46 28.63 4.56
CA ALA A 122 -1.36 27.68 4.64
C ALA A 122 -0.26 28.16 5.60
N GLY A 123 0.26 27.27 6.43
CA GLY A 123 1.27 27.60 7.43
C GLY A 123 0.79 28.45 8.63
N PHE A 124 -0.53 28.65 8.80
CA PHE A 124 -1.08 29.51 9.85
C PHE A 124 -0.57 29.16 11.25
N TYR A 125 -0.39 27.89 11.57
CA TYR A 125 0.08 27.43 12.88
C TYR A 125 1.54 27.81 13.14
N TYR A 126 2.41 27.80 12.13
CA TYR A 126 3.78 28.31 12.27
C TYR A 126 3.81 29.81 12.56
N LYS A 127 2.97 30.57 11.87
CA LYS A 127 2.95 32.03 11.95
C LYS A 127 2.25 32.55 13.20
N THR A 128 1.23 31.83 13.68
CA THR A 128 0.35 32.34 14.76
C THR A 128 0.69 31.74 16.12
N PHE A 129 1.04 30.44 16.18
CA PHE A 129 1.15 29.74 17.44
C PHE A 129 2.58 29.38 17.86
N MET A 130 3.49 29.17 16.90
CA MET A 130 4.88 28.83 17.21
C MET A 130 5.75 30.06 17.52
N GLY A 131 5.31 31.25 17.17
CA GLY A 131 6.01 32.51 17.43
C GLY A 131 5.72 33.15 18.78
N LEU A 132 4.85 32.57 19.60
CA LEU A 132 4.61 33.06 20.97
C LEU A 132 5.80 32.73 21.87
N PRO A 133 6.18 33.63 22.86
CA PRO A 133 7.33 33.44 23.68
C PRO A 133 7.35 32.06 24.32
N PRO A 134 8.54 31.44 24.43
CA PRO A 134 8.68 30.11 25.01
C PRO A 134 8.48 30.20 26.52
N PHE A 135 7.27 30.00 27.00
CA PHE A 135 7.12 29.52 28.34
C PHE A 135 7.37 28.01 28.28
N GLU A 136 8.57 27.62 28.65
CA GLU A 136 8.94 26.20 28.82
C GLU A 136 8.14 25.59 29.95
N LEU A 137 6.99 25.03 29.61
CA LEU A 137 6.23 24.16 30.47
C LEU A 137 6.61 22.70 30.12
N GLY A 138 7.75 22.25 30.64
CA GLY A 138 8.21 20.84 30.59
C GLY A 138 8.74 20.39 29.22
N LYS A 139 9.93 19.83 29.19
CA LYS A 139 10.60 19.17 28.07
C LYS A 139 10.59 19.87 26.68
N GLY A 140 10.80 21.19 26.65
CA GLY A 140 11.17 21.89 25.40
C GLY A 140 10.07 22.09 24.34
N THR A 141 8.80 21.70 24.57
CA THR A 141 7.73 21.80 23.58
C THR A 141 6.80 23.01 23.77
N GLY A 142 6.98 23.81 24.79
CA GLY A 142 6.24 25.05 25.06
C GLY A 142 4.71 24.90 25.09
N ILE A 143 4.01 26.02 24.88
CA ILE A 143 2.56 26.09 24.78
C ILE A 143 2.02 25.39 23.51
N TRP A 144 2.86 25.12 22.50
CA TRP A 144 2.44 24.47 21.27
C TRP A 144 1.62 23.19 21.48
N MET A 145 2.04 22.32 22.38
CA MET A 145 1.32 21.05 22.65
C MET A 145 -0.11 21.26 23.19
N GLN A 146 -0.43 22.41 23.74
CA GLN A 146 -1.82 22.73 24.16
C GLN A 146 -2.65 23.22 22.96
N TYR A 147 -2.07 24.07 22.11
CA TYR A 147 -2.73 24.50 20.87
C TYR A 147 -2.92 23.34 19.91
N GLU A 148 -1.93 22.45 19.79
CA GLU A 148 -1.99 21.27 18.92
C GLU A 148 -3.19 20.38 19.25
N LYS A 149 -3.47 20.14 20.53
CA LYS A 149 -4.65 19.35 20.94
C LYS A 149 -5.97 19.95 20.46
N ILE A 150 -6.08 21.28 20.50
CA ILE A 150 -7.28 22.00 20.05
C ILE A 150 -7.36 21.95 18.54
N ILE A 151 -6.26 22.23 17.85
CA ILE A 151 -6.19 22.22 16.38
C ILE A 151 -6.52 20.82 15.84
N ARG A 152 -5.90 19.77 16.39
CA ARG A 152 -6.17 18.37 16.01
C ARG A 152 -7.62 17.99 16.25
N LYS A 153 -8.21 18.39 17.37
CA LYS A 153 -9.64 18.13 17.65
C LYS A 153 -10.56 18.85 16.66
N SER A 154 -10.19 20.05 16.25
CA SER A 154 -10.95 20.86 15.27
C SER A 154 -10.76 20.38 13.83
N ALA A 155 -9.64 19.76 13.52
CA ALA A 155 -9.31 19.31 12.17
C ALA A 155 -10.20 18.15 11.65
N GLY A 156 -10.90 17.44 12.53
CA GLY A 156 -12.01 16.58 12.17
C GLY A 156 -11.71 15.43 11.20
N MET A 157 -10.50 14.87 11.18
CA MET A 157 -10.11 13.73 10.31
C MET A 157 -10.72 12.38 10.73
N GLY A 158 -11.85 12.39 11.41
CA GLY A 158 -12.45 11.23 12.04
C GLY A 158 -11.76 10.86 13.35
N ARG A 159 -12.30 9.87 14.05
CA ARG A 159 -11.75 9.37 15.31
C ARG A 159 -11.61 7.87 15.23
N VAL A 160 -10.40 7.40 15.44
CA VAL A 160 -10.13 5.97 15.63
C VAL A 160 -10.80 5.50 16.92
N GLU A 161 -11.47 4.37 16.88
CA GLU A 161 -11.98 3.70 18.08
C GLU A 161 -10.79 3.13 18.89
N ARG A 162 -10.86 3.21 20.22
CA ARG A 162 -9.80 2.72 21.13
C ARG A 162 -10.07 1.33 21.70
N LYS A 163 -11.10 0.66 21.18
CA LYS A 163 -11.42 -0.72 21.51
C LYS A 163 -10.64 -1.64 20.58
N ALA A 164 -10.40 -2.88 21.00
CA ALA A 164 -9.86 -3.90 20.14
C ALA A 164 -10.71 -4.03 18.87
N ASP A 165 -10.07 -4.15 17.73
CA ASP A 165 -10.73 -4.40 16.46
C ASP A 165 -11.32 -5.82 16.47
N PRO A 166 -12.63 -6.00 16.31
CA PRO A 166 -13.25 -7.31 16.30
C PRO A 166 -13.12 -8.03 14.95
N ASP A 167 -12.70 -7.33 13.90
CA ASP A 167 -12.54 -7.88 12.57
C ASP A 167 -11.25 -8.71 12.46
N SER A 168 -11.27 -9.73 11.65
CA SER A 168 -10.09 -10.53 11.30
C SER A 168 -9.54 -10.11 9.93
N TYR A 169 -8.22 -10.29 9.75
CA TYR A 169 -7.51 -9.96 8.53
C TYR A 169 -6.55 -11.09 8.18
N GLU A 170 -6.29 -11.27 6.89
CA GLU A 170 -5.41 -12.32 6.40
C GLU A 170 -4.35 -11.80 5.44
N HIS A 171 -3.22 -12.51 5.40
CA HIS A 171 -2.23 -12.38 4.35
C HIS A 171 -2.28 -13.62 3.46
N ALA A 172 -2.22 -13.41 2.15
CA ALA A 172 -2.22 -14.47 1.15
C ALA A 172 -1.17 -14.20 0.07
N HIS A 173 -0.74 -15.24 -0.58
CA HIS A 173 0.23 -15.19 -1.67
C HIS A 173 -0.35 -15.79 -2.93
N SER A 174 0.06 -15.26 -4.09
CA SER A 174 -0.32 -15.79 -5.39
C SER A 174 0.77 -15.54 -6.43
N PHE A 175 0.71 -16.32 -7.51
CA PHE A 175 1.60 -16.23 -8.66
C PHE A 175 0.77 -16.15 -9.92
N CYS A 176 1.28 -15.50 -10.96
CA CYS A 176 0.69 -15.50 -12.28
C CYS A 176 1.74 -15.15 -13.34
N ASP A 177 1.48 -15.53 -14.58
CA ASP A 177 2.28 -15.09 -15.71
C ASP A 177 2.02 -13.61 -15.99
N LEU A 178 0.75 -13.20 -15.96
CA LEU A 178 0.31 -11.85 -16.24
C LEU A 178 -0.67 -11.31 -15.21
N LEU A 179 -0.29 -10.23 -14.53
CA LEU A 179 -1.17 -9.44 -13.67
C LEU A 179 -1.77 -8.30 -14.50
N ILE A 180 -3.10 -8.21 -14.54
CA ILE A 180 -3.82 -7.11 -15.19
C ILE A 180 -4.55 -6.31 -14.11
N VAL A 181 -4.27 -5.01 -14.02
CA VAL A 181 -4.85 -4.10 -13.03
C VAL A 181 -5.88 -3.19 -13.67
N GLY A 182 -7.15 -3.40 -13.35
CA GLY A 182 -8.32 -2.71 -13.89
C GLY A 182 -9.06 -3.55 -14.93
N ALA A 183 -10.38 -3.68 -14.79
CA ALA A 183 -11.25 -4.45 -15.66
C ALA A 183 -12.20 -3.57 -16.48
N GLY A 184 -11.72 -2.43 -16.96
CA GLY A 184 -12.36 -1.66 -18.03
C GLY A 184 -12.15 -2.32 -19.40
N PRO A 185 -12.57 -1.67 -20.51
CA PRO A 185 -12.48 -2.24 -21.87
C PRO A 185 -11.07 -2.77 -22.20
N ALA A 186 -10.02 -2.01 -21.88
CA ALA A 186 -8.65 -2.42 -22.11
C ALA A 186 -8.24 -3.65 -21.26
N GLY A 187 -8.59 -3.66 -19.96
CA GLY A 187 -8.22 -4.79 -19.08
C GLY A 187 -8.97 -6.07 -19.43
N LEU A 188 -10.26 -5.98 -19.78
CA LEU A 188 -11.04 -7.14 -20.21
C LEU A 188 -10.46 -7.73 -21.51
N SER A 189 -10.12 -6.87 -22.49
CA SER A 189 -9.52 -7.33 -23.74
C SER A 189 -8.13 -7.91 -23.54
N ALA A 190 -7.32 -7.33 -22.62
CA ALA A 190 -6.02 -7.90 -22.26
C ALA A 190 -6.19 -9.29 -21.63
N ALA A 191 -7.15 -9.46 -20.73
CA ALA A 191 -7.38 -10.75 -20.07
C ALA A 191 -7.79 -11.84 -21.07
N ILE A 192 -8.70 -11.52 -22.00
CA ILE A 192 -9.12 -12.43 -23.06
C ILE A 192 -7.93 -12.83 -23.93
N ALA A 193 -7.19 -11.85 -24.46
CA ALA A 193 -6.05 -12.11 -25.34
C ALA A 193 -4.96 -12.94 -24.65
N ALA A 194 -4.70 -12.70 -23.38
CA ALA A 194 -3.71 -13.46 -22.60
C ALA A 194 -4.19 -14.88 -22.28
N GLY A 195 -5.46 -15.04 -21.93
CA GLY A 195 -6.06 -16.36 -21.69
C GLY A 195 -6.11 -17.22 -22.93
N GLU A 196 -6.36 -16.66 -24.13
CA GLU A 196 -6.28 -17.36 -25.41
C GLU A 196 -4.88 -17.85 -25.76
N LEU A 197 -3.84 -17.19 -25.23
CA LEU A 197 -2.45 -17.63 -25.35
C LEU A 197 -2.08 -18.69 -24.30
N GLY A 198 -2.99 -19.05 -23.40
CA GLY A 198 -2.78 -20.03 -22.35
C GLY A 198 -1.91 -19.53 -21.17
N LEU A 199 -1.80 -18.21 -20.99
CA LEU A 199 -1.11 -17.62 -19.86
C LEU A 199 -1.95 -17.75 -18.57
N ASP A 200 -1.30 -17.96 -17.42
CA ASP A 200 -1.96 -17.82 -16.11
C ASP A 200 -2.19 -16.32 -15.81
N VAL A 201 -3.45 -15.90 -15.87
CA VAL A 201 -3.84 -14.50 -15.79
C VAL A 201 -4.54 -14.21 -14.47
N MET A 202 -4.12 -13.12 -13.82
CA MET A 202 -4.85 -12.55 -12.69
C MET A 202 -5.41 -11.18 -13.09
N LEU A 203 -6.73 -11.07 -13.20
CA LEU A 203 -7.45 -9.82 -13.48
C LEU A 203 -7.97 -9.23 -12.16
N VAL A 204 -7.47 -8.04 -11.80
CA VAL A 204 -7.79 -7.37 -10.54
C VAL A 204 -8.66 -6.15 -10.79
N GLU A 205 -9.82 -6.07 -10.13
CA GLU A 205 -10.75 -4.95 -10.20
C GLU A 205 -11.15 -4.46 -8.81
N GLN A 206 -11.02 -3.15 -8.60
CA GLN A 206 -11.38 -2.53 -7.32
C GLN A 206 -12.89 -2.40 -7.10
N ASP A 207 -13.67 -2.41 -8.17
CA ASP A 207 -15.14 -2.39 -8.14
C ASP A 207 -15.71 -3.79 -7.84
N GLU A 208 -17.00 -3.85 -7.56
CA GLU A 208 -17.75 -5.10 -7.43
C GLU A 208 -18.24 -5.63 -8.78
N LEU A 209 -18.16 -4.83 -9.85
CA LEU A 209 -18.57 -5.17 -11.19
C LEU A 209 -17.43 -4.96 -12.17
N LEU A 210 -17.34 -5.87 -13.15
CA LEU A 210 -16.47 -5.72 -14.31
C LEU A 210 -17.08 -4.73 -15.31
N GLY A 211 -16.23 -4.05 -16.09
CA GLY A 211 -16.64 -3.18 -17.19
C GLY A 211 -16.06 -1.76 -17.13
N GLY A 212 -15.66 -1.27 -15.95
CA GLY A 212 -15.12 0.08 -15.79
C GLY A 212 -16.08 1.15 -16.33
N ASP A 213 -15.64 1.99 -17.28
CA ASP A 213 -16.45 3.06 -17.87
C ASP A 213 -17.67 2.55 -18.68
N LEU A 214 -17.67 1.30 -19.14
CA LEU A 214 -18.86 0.70 -19.81
C LEU A 214 -20.07 0.69 -18.88
N LEU A 215 -19.91 0.62 -17.58
CA LEU A 215 -21.01 0.66 -16.60
C LEU A 215 -21.77 2.01 -16.62
N GLY A 216 -21.09 3.08 -17.03
CA GLY A 216 -21.65 4.42 -17.14
C GLY A 216 -22.13 4.79 -18.53
N GLN A 217 -21.93 3.94 -19.54
CA GLN A 217 -22.31 4.22 -20.93
C GLN A 217 -23.63 3.55 -21.27
N PRO A 218 -24.60 4.27 -21.86
CA PRO A 218 -25.84 3.64 -22.33
C PRO A 218 -25.56 2.68 -23.49
N ASN A 219 -26.28 1.57 -23.56
CA ASN A 219 -26.18 0.55 -24.62
C ASN A 219 -24.84 -0.22 -24.69
N SER A 220 -23.99 -0.12 -23.68
CA SER A 220 -22.74 -0.87 -23.62
C SER A 220 -22.87 -2.28 -23.01
N ASP A 221 -24.05 -2.62 -22.52
CA ASP A 221 -24.29 -3.90 -21.82
C ASP A 221 -24.01 -5.11 -22.71
N THR A 222 -24.36 -5.05 -24.01
CA THR A 222 -24.10 -6.14 -24.96
C THR A 222 -22.59 -6.41 -25.03
N LEU A 223 -21.79 -5.39 -25.36
CA LEU A 223 -20.34 -5.50 -25.43
C LEU A 223 -19.74 -5.96 -24.08
N ARG A 224 -20.18 -5.34 -22.99
CA ARG A 224 -19.72 -5.69 -21.66
C ARG A 224 -19.98 -7.16 -21.32
N ASN A 225 -21.20 -7.63 -21.54
CA ASN A 225 -21.60 -9.01 -21.24
C ASN A 225 -20.87 -10.04 -22.14
N GLU A 226 -20.65 -9.71 -23.42
CA GLU A 226 -19.85 -10.53 -24.32
C GLU A 226 -18.41 -10.69 -23.83
N LEU A 227 -17.75 -9.59 -23.41
CA LEU A 227 -16.38 -9.64 -22.87
C LEU A 227 -16.32 -10.44 -21.55
N ILE A 228 -17.29 -10.26 -20.67
CA ILE A 228 -17.36 -11.00 -19.39
C ILE A 228 -17.55 -12.49 -19.64
N ALA A 229 -18.47 -12.88 -20.55
CA ALA A 229 -18.70 -14.28 -20.85
C ALA A 229 -17.46 -14.99 -21.40
N GLN A 230 -16.66 -14.31 -22.23
CA GLN A 230 -15.38 -14.84 -22.71
C GLN A 230 -14.37 -15.07 -21.59
N ILE A 231 -14.29 -14.15 -20.63
CA ILE A 231 -13.38 -14.27 -19.47
C ILE A 231 -13.82 -15.39 -18.55
N GLU A 232 -15.12 -15.46 -18.22
CA GLU A 232 -15.67 -16.49 -17.32
C GLU A 232 -15.58 -17.90 -17.90
N SER A 233 -15.54 -18.04 -19.23
CA SER A 233 -15.36 -19.33 -19.90
C SER A 233 -13.89 -19.81 -19.95
N ASN A 234 -12.93 -19.01 -19.55
CA ASN A 234 -11.51 -19.31 -19.67
C ASN A 234 -10.89 -19.62 -18.28
N GLU A 235 -10.56 -20.89 -18.06
CA GLU A 235 -10.01 -21.38 -16.78
C GLU A 235 -8.62 -20.79 -16.42
N ASN A 236 -7.91 -20.22 -17.41
CA ASN A 236 -6.60 -19.56 -17.16
C ASN A 236 -6.75 -18.15 -16.58
N ILE A 237 -7.98 -17.60 -16.49
CA ILE A 237 -8.22 -16.24 -16.02
C ILE A 237 -8.86 -16.28 -14.63
N ARG A 238 -8.14 -15.80 -13.64
CA ARG A 238 -8.62 -15.61 -12.27
C ARG A 238 -9.07 -14.18 -12.07
N ILE A 239 -10.35 -13.98 -11.77
CA ILE A 239 -10.96 -12.67 -11.53
C ILE A 239 -10.92 -12.36 -10.03
N MET A 240 -10.44 -11.17 -9.66
CA MET A 240 -10.44 -10.67 -8.30
C MET A 240 -11.19 -9.34 -8.23
N LEU A 241 -12.47 -9.40 -7.90
CA LEU A 241 -13.32 -8.22 -7.66
C LEU A 241 -13.06 -7.60 -6.28
N ARG A 242 -13.50 -6.37 -6.07
CA ARG A 242 -13.29 -5.61 -4.82
C ARG A 242 -11.83 -5.60 -4.35
N THR A 243 -10.89 -5.74 -5.29
CA THR A 243 -9.47 -5.88 -5.01
C THR A 243 -8.70 -4.70 -5.60
N THR A 244 -8.00 -3.98 -4.76
CA THR A 244 -7.22 -2.80 -5.16
C THR A 244 -5.74 -3.11 -5.17
N ALA A 245 -5.08 -2.91 -6.32
CA ALA A 245 -3.62 -2.89 -6.40
C ALA A 245 -3.11 -1.53 -5.87
N PHE A 246 -2.43 -1.53 -4.73
CA PHE A 246 -1.97 -0.31 -4.10
C PHE A 246 -0.48 -0.02 -4.30
N GLY A 247 0.30 -1.00 -4.75
CA GLY A 247 1.74 -0.83 -4.98
C GLY A 247 2.35 -1.96 -5.82
N LEU A 248 3.37 -1.59 -6.59
CA LEU A 248 4.23 -2.52 -7.33
C LEU A 248 5.65 -2.40 -6.79
N TYR A 249 6.35 -3.51 -6.64
CA TYR A 249 7.65 -3.58 -5.97
C TYR A 249 8.64 -4.40 -6.83
N ASP A 250 9.83 -4.64 -6.29
CA ASP A 250 10.87 -5.38 -7.02
C ASP A 250 10.44 -6.83 -7.29
N TYR A 251 11.04 -7.43 -8.31
CA TYR A 251 10.84 -8.83 -8.71
C TYR A 251 9.39 -9.19 -9.07
N GLY A 252 8.69 -8.29 -9.75
CA GLY A 252 7.30 -8.52 -10.15
C GLY A 252 6.32 -8.63 -8.99
N THR A 253 6.67 -8.07 -7.82
CA THR A 253 5.80 -8.09 -6.66
C THR A 253 4.73 -7.02 -6.78
N ALA A 254 3.48 -7.40 -6.55
CA ALA A 254 2.35 -6.50 -6.38
C ALA A 254 1.71 -6.69 -5.00
N GLY A 255 1.40 -5.57 -4.34
CA GLY A 255 0.58 -5.54 -3.14
C GLY A 255 -0.87 -5.24 -3.49
N LEU A 256 -1.80 -6.14 -3.11
CA LEU A 256 -3.23 -5.96 -3.34
C LEU A 256 -3.98 -6.04 -2.02
N VAL A 257 -5.12 -5.36 -1.93
CA VAL A 257 -6.08 -5.51 -0.83
C VAL A 257 -7.44 -5.89 -1.39
N GLU A 258 -7.91 -7.06 -1.01
CA GLU A 258 -9.23 -7.58 -1.28
C GLU A 258 -10.18 -7.23 -0.13
N ARG A 259 -11.33 -6.63 -0.42
CA ARG A 259 -12.41 -6.36 0.52
C ARG A 259 -13.35 -7.56 0.52
N VAL A 260 -13.12 -8.52 1.44
CA VAL A 260 -13.84 -9.80 1.46
C VAL A 260 -15.23 -9.64 2.05
N THR A 261 -15.36 -8.97 3.19
CA THR A 261 -16.63 -8.85 3.90
C THR A 261 -17.02 -7.42 4.30
N ASP A 262 -16.35 -6.39 3.76
CA ASP A 262 -16.68 -4.97 3.99
C ASP A 262 -18.13 -4.57 3.60
N HIS A 263 -18.81 -5.44 2.85
CA HIS A 263 -20.17 -5.26 2.33
C HIS A 263 -21.20 -6.19 2.98
N VAL A 264 -20.87 -6.79 4.13
CA VAL A 264 -21.71 -7.76 4.83
C VAL A 264 -21.81 -7.37 6.31
N LEU A 265 -23.04 -7.26 6.81
CA LEU A 265 -23.29 -6.91 8.23
C LEU A 265 -22.83 -8.03 9.18
N THR A 266 -23.11 -9.27 8.82
CA THR A 266 -22.80 -10.45 9.65
C THR A 266 -22.01 -11.44 8.79
N PRO A 267 -20.67 -11.28 8.73
CA PRO A 267 -19.82 -12.17 7.95
C PRO A 267 -19.77 -13.57 8.59
N GLU A 268 -19.46 -14.57 7.78
CA GLU A 268 -19.13 -15.89 8.27
C GLU A 268 -17.86 -15.83 9.14
N PRO A 269 -17.84 -16.52 10.30
CA PRO A 269 -16.76 -16.36 11.31
C PRO A 269 -15.34 -16.67 10.80
N HIS A 270 -15.21 -17.48 9.73
CA HIS A 270 -13.92 -17.85 9.14
C HIS A 270 -13.44 -16.91 8.02
N LEU A 271 -14.28 -15.97 7.58
CA LEU A 271 -13.90 -15.02 6.54
C LEU A 271 -13.30 -13.74 7.15
N PRO A 272 -12.16 -13.28 6.62
CA PRO A 272 -11.59 -12.03 7.06
C PRO A 272 -12.39 -10.84 6.52
N ARG A 273 -12.31 -9.70 7.18
CA ARG A 273 -12.83 -8.44 6.65
C ARG A 273 -12.10 -8.05 5.37
N GLN A 274 -10.78 -8.08 5.41
CA GLN A 274 -9.93 -7.81 4.25
C GLN A 274 -8.78 -8.81 4.20
N ARG A 275 -8.31 -9.08 2.99
CA ARG A 275 -7.15 -9.93 2.72
C ARG A 275 -6.09 -9.13 1.98
N PHE A 276 -4.88 -9.16 2.52
CA PHE A 276 -3.71 -8.59 1.88
C PHE A 276 -3.04 -9.66 1.02
N TRP A 277 -2.94 -9.40 -0.28
CA TRP A 277 -2.30 -10.29 -1.23
C TRP A 277 -0.89 -9.79 -1.58
N THR A 278 0.07 -10.67 -1.49
CA THR A 278 1.38 -10.52 -2.13
C THR A 278 1.39 -11.36 -3.40
N VAL A 279 1.32 -10.72 -4.55
CA VAL A 279 1.30 -11.39 -5.86
C VAL A 279 2.66 -11.27 -6.52
N ARG A 280 3.16 -12.38 -7.08
CA ARG A 280 4.34 -12.41 -7.95
C ARG A 280 3.88 -12.60 -9.38
N ALA A 281 4.08 -11.59 -10.21
CA ALA A 281 3.73 -11.62 -11.63
C ALA A 281 4.99 -11.57 -12.49
N LYS A 282 5.06 -12.37 -13.54
CA LYS A 282 6.15 -12.28 -14.51
C LYS A 282 6.06 -10.99 -15.33
N GLN A 283 4.84 -10.57 -15.67
CA GLN A 283 4.54 -9.33 -16.38
C GLN A 283 3.31 -8.66 -15.76
N THR A 284 3.19 -7.33 -15.90
CA THR A 284 2.06 -6.56 -15.39
C THR A 284 1.54 -5.60 -16.45
N ILE A 285 0.22 -5.60 -16.69
CA ILE A 285 -0.48 -4.62 -17.52
C ILE A 285 -1.34 -3.71 -16.65
N LEU A 286 -1.12 -2.41 -16.76
CA LEU A 286 -1.88 -1.38 -16.06
C LEU A 286 -2.96 -0.83 -16.98
N ALA A 287 -4.18 -1.30 -16.78
CA ALA A 287 -5.41 -0.82 -17.44
C ALA A 287 -6.24 0.06 -16.48
N THR A 288 -5.54 0.92 -15.73
CA THR A 288 -6.06 1.66 -14.57
C THR A 288 -6.95 2.86 -14.92
N GLY A 289 -7.09 3.16 -16.22
CA GLY A 289 -7.99 4.20 -16.68
C GLY A 289 -7.50 5.62 -16.41
N ALA A 290 -8.44 6.57 -16.44
CA ALA A 290 -8.20 7.98 -16.18
C ALA A 290 -9.31 8.58 -15.31
N LEU A 291 -9.02 9.65 -14.60
CA LEU A 291 -9.94 10.37 -13.72
C LEU A 291 -10.23 11.76 -14.27
N GLU A 292 -11.50 12.17 -14.22
CA GLU A 292 -11.95 13.47 -14.69
C GLU A 292 -11.55 14.58 -13.72
N ARG A 293 -11.14 15.74 -14.26
CA ARG A 293 -10.70 16.91 -13.48
C ARG A 293 -11.83 17.91 -13.28
N HIS A 294 -11.76 18.64 -12.15
CA HIS A 294 -12.59 19.80 -11.89
C HIS A 294 -11.87 21.12 -12.32
N ILE A 295 -12.57 22.25 -12.15
CA ILE A 295 -12.06 23.62 -12.34
C ILE A 295 -12.04 24.33 -11.00
N ALA A 296 -10.97 25.07 -10.70
CA ALA A 296 -10.94 25.95 -9.54
C ALA A 296 -11.66 27.27 -9.82
N PHE A 297 -12.69 27.58 -9.05
CA PHE A 297 -13.44 28.84 -9.11
C PHE A 297 -14.09 29.14 -7.75
N ASP A 298 -14.60 30.34 -7.55
CA ASP A 298 -15.14 30.72 -6.24
C ASP A 298 -16.30 29.82 -5.80
N ASN A 299 -16.17 29.23 -4.60
CA ASN A 299 -17.13 28.30 -4.02
C ASN A 299 -17.38 27.00 -4.81
N ASN A 300 -16.40 26.53 -5.57
CA ASN A 300 -16.45 25.26 -6.34
C ASN A 300 -16.60 23.99 -5.47
N ASP A 301 -16.66 24.14 -4.18
CA ASP A 301 -16.81 23.08 -3.18
C ASP A 301 -18.27 22.86 -2.70
N ARG A 302 -19.23 23.58 -3.24
CA ARG A 302 -20.63 23.47 -2.80
C ARG A 302 -21.26 22.13 -3.12
N PRO A 303 -22.08 21.56 -2.22
CA PRO A 303 -22.94 20.42 -2.56
C PRO A 303 -23.78 20.71 -3.80
N GLY A 304 -23.90 19.74 -4.68
CA GLY A 304 -24.50 19.87 -6.01
C GLY A 304 -23.50 20.27 -7.10
N ILE A 305 -22.20 20.22 -6.81
CA ILE A 305 -21.13 20.29 -7.81
C ILE A 305 -20.42 18.94 -7.83
N MET A 306 -20.34 18.29 -8.98
CA MET A 306 -19.65 17.01 -9.18
C MET A 306 -19.02 16.93 -10.56
N THR A 307 -18.22 15.88 -10.81
CA THR A 307 -17.67 15.62 -12.15
C THR A 307 -18.78 15.21 -13.13
N ALA A 308 -18.59 15.46 -14.42
CA ALA A 308 -19.58 15.10 -15.44
C ALA A 308 -19.74 13.57 -15.55
N THR A 309 -18.64 12.84 -15.45
CA THR A 309 -18.66 11.37 -15.38
C THR A 309 -19.48 10.88 -14.19
N ALA A 310 -19.38 11.53 -13.01
CA ALA A 310 -20.19 11.13 -11.87
C ALA A 310 -21.69 11.30 -12.15
N GLY A 311 -22.11 12.42 -12.74
CA GLY A 311 -23.49 12.65 -13.14
C GLY A 311 -24.00 11.58 -14.08
N ARG A 312 -23.19 11.19 -15.06
CA ARG A 312 -23.47 10.12 -16.02
C ARG A 312 -23.54 8.74 -15.38
N ASN A 313 -22.61 8.42 -14.48
CA ASN A 313 -22.59 7.16 -13.73
C ASN A 313 -23.80 7.03 -12.80
N TYR A 314 -24.19 8.10 -12.08
CA TYR A 314 -25.39 8.05 -11.24
C TYR A 314 -26.63 7.81 -12.08
N LEU A 315 -26.72 8.36 -13.29
CA LEU A 315 -27.81 8.09 -14.20
C LEU A 315 -27.80 6.64 -14.71
N ASN A 316 -26.73 6.24 -15.39
CA ASN A 316 -26.71 5.01 -16.17
C ASN A 316 -26.43 3.76 -15.32
N ARG A 317 -25.55 3.88 -14.30
CA ARG A 317 -25.22 2.74 -13.43
C ARG A 317 -26.22 2.56 -12.28
N TYR A 318 -26.72 3.66 -11.71
CA TYR A 318 -27.56 3.60 -10.52
C TYR A 318 -29.02 4.03 -10.77
N GLY A 319 -29.36 4.48 -11.94
CA GLY A 319 -30.72 4.94 -12.29
C GLY A 319 -31.11 6.19 -11.51
N ILE A 320 -30.20 7.14 -11.29
CA ILE A 320 -30.46 8.36 -10.50
C ILE A 320 -30.18 9.58 -11.36
N LEU A 321 -31.21 10.37 -11.63
CA LEU A 321 -31.08 11.71 -12.16
C LEU A 321 -30.76 12.68 -11.00
N ALA A 322 -29.51 13.18 -10.94
CA ALA A 322 -29.00 13.90 -9.79
C ALA A 322 -29.49 15.36 -9.65
N GLY A 323 -30.05 15.93 -10.71
CA GLY A 323 -30.61 17.28 -10.76
C GLY A 323 -31.64 17.40 -11.88
N GLN A 324 -32.40 18.50 -11.93
CA GLN A 324 -33.37 18.80 -12.98
C GLN A 324 -32.89 19.95 -13.87
N GLU A 325 -32.35 21.02 -13.31
CA GLU A 325 -31.77 22.17 -13.99
C GLU A 325 -30.22 22.02 -13.94
N ILE A 326 -29.64 21.43 -14.97
CA ILE A 326 -28.23 21.00 -14.97
C ILE A 326 -27.39 21.93 -15.83
N ALA A 327 -26.35 22.51 -15.26
CA ALA A 327 -25.27 23.15 -15.98
C ALA A 327 -24.10 22.18 -16.12
N ILE A 328 -23.48 22.11 -17.32
CA ILE A 328 -22.27 21.33 -17.55
C ILE A 328 -21.14 22.28 -17.97
N ALA A 329 -20.15 22.48 -17.12
CA ALA A 329 -18.97 23.28 -17.43
C ALA A 329 -17.89 22.37 -18.03
N THR A 330 -17.41 22.71 -19.24
CA THR A 330 -16.46 21.86 -19.94
C THR A 330 -15.43 22.64 -20.77
N ASN A 331 -14.35 21.97 -21.11
CA ASN A 331 -13.31 22.38 -22.05
C ASN A 331 -12.90 21.27 -23.01
N ASN A 332 -13.68 20.19 -23.09
CA ASN A 332 -13.38 18.98 -23.87
C ASN A 332 -14.66 18.30 -24.37
N ASP A 333 -14.52 17.29 -25.22
CA ASP A 333 -15.63 16.66 -25.94
C ASP A 333 -16.46 15.69 -25.09
N SER A 334 -15.87 15.08 -24.07
CA SER A 334 -16.52 13.98 -23.30
C SER A 334 -17.82 14.39 -22.62
N ALA A 335 -17.97 15.66 -22.27
CA ALA A 335 -19.13 16.22 -21.60
C ALA A 335 -20.41 16.21 -22.46
N TYR A 336 -20.29 16.21 -23.78
CA TYR A 336 -21.44 16.25 -24.70
C TYR A 336 -22.27 14.99 -24.66
N ALA A 337 -21.62 13.82 -24.57
CA ALA A 337 -22.33 12.56 -24.38
C ALA A 337 -23.08 12.53 -23.03
N THR A 338 -22.47 13.05 -21.97
CA THR A 338 -23.12 13.19 -20.66
C THR A 338 -24.35 14.13 -20.75
N ALA A 339 -24.23 15.26 -21.44
CA ALA A 339 -25.32 16.19 -21.64
C ALA A 339 -26.52 15.54 -22.36
N ALA A 340 -26.23 14.78 -23.42
CA ALA A 340 -27.26 14.08 -24.18
C ALA A 340 -27.97 13.00 -23.35
N ASP A 341 -27.24 12.23 -22.56
CA ASP A 341 -27.82 11.19 -21.69
C ASP A 341 -28.73 11.80 -20.61
N LEU A 342 -28.32 12.86 -19.97
CA LEU A 342 -29.12 13.56 -18.94
C LEU A 342 -30.36 14.24 -19.53
N SER A 343 -30.24 14.86 -20.69
CA SER A 343 -31.38 15.46 -21.41
C SER A 343 -32.40 14.40 -21.81
N LYS A 344 -31.97 13.24 -22.35
CA LYS A 344 -32.85 12.09 -22.65
C LYS A 344 -33.55 11.57 -21.39
N ALA A 345 -32.94 11.66 -20.24
CA ALA A 345 -33.54 11.26 -18.96
C ALA A 345 -34.48 12.32 -18.37
N GLY A 346 -34.69 13.43 -19.08
CA GLY A 346 -35.67 14.48 -18.74
C GLY A 346 -35.15 15.66 -17.96
N ALA A 347 -33.82 15.86 -17.88
CA ALA A 347 -33.24 17.07 -17.32
C ALA A 347 -33.20 18.21 -18.35
N ASN A 348 -33.31 19.46 -17.86
CA ASN A 348 -33.01 20.66 -18.65
C ASN A 348 -31.50 20.93 -18.55
N VAL A 349 -30.78 20.80 -19.66
CA VAL A 349 -29.30 20.84 -19.65
C VAL A 349 -28.79 22.05 -20.43
N THR A 350 -27.86 22.80 -19.85
CA THR A 350 -27.08 23.87 -20.52
C THR A 350 -25.61 23.53 -20.47
N ILE A 351 -24.93 23.53 -21.62
CA ILE A 351 -23.46 23.37 -21.71
C ILE A 351 -22.82 24.76 -21.64
N VAL A 352 -21.85 24.92 -20.75
CA VAL A 352 -20.99 26.09 -20.60
C VAL A 352 -19.59 25.70 -21.04
N ASP A 353 -19.24 25.96 -22.31
CA ASP A 353 -17.99 25.53 -22.92
C ASP A 353 -16.97 26.68 -22.98
N ALA A 354 -15.77 26.44 -22.45
CA ALA A 354 -14.69 27.40 -22.47
C ALA A 354 -14.13 27.66 -23.88
N ARG A 355 -14.31 26.72 -24.79
CA ARG A 355 -13.84 26.80 -26.20
C ARG A 355 -14.66 27.78 -27.02
N ARG A 356 -14.08 28.25 -28.11
CA ARG A 356 -14.74 29.16 -29.06
C ARG A 356 -15.77 28.48 -29.91
N GLU A 357 -15.47 27.26 -30.31
CA GLU A 357 -16.27 26.41 -31.19
C GLU A 357 -15.89 24.94 -30.91
N VAL A 358 -16.72 24.03 -31.31
CA VAL A 358 -16.49 22.58 -31.25
C VAL A 358 -16.88 21.94 -32.59
N ALA A 359 -16.46 20.68 -32.79
CA ALA A 359 -16.78 19.91 -34.01
C ALA A 359 -18.29 19.87 -34.29
N ASN A 360 -18.67 19.81 -35.56
CA ASN A 360 -20.08 19.77 -35.98
C ASN A 360 -20.82 18.58 -35.38
N SER A 361 -20.16 17.42 -35.27
CA SER A 361 -20.71 16.21 -34.62
C SER A 361 -21.21 16.48 -33.17
N LEU A 362 -20.45 17.25 -32.38
CA LEU A 362 -20.83 17.64 -31.01
C LEU A 362 -21.99 18.64 -30.99
N GLN A 363 -22.01 19.58 -31.95
CA GLN A 363 -23.10 20.52 -32.12
C GLN A 363 -24.41 19.79 -32.50
N GLU A 364 -24.33 18.78 -33.36
CA GLU A 364 -25.45 17.93 -33.75
C GLU A 364 -25.99 17.12 -32.55
N ILE A 365 -25.12 16.56 -31.70
CA ILE A 365 -25.52 15.89 -30.45
C ILE A 365 -26.30 16.84 -29.54
N ALA A 366 -25.85 18.06 -29.36
CA ALA A 366 -26.51 19.03 -28.49
C ALA A 366 -27.86 19.49 -29.11
N SER A 367 -27.85 19.83 -30.40
CA SER A 367 -29.04 20.35 -31.10
C SER A 367 -30.14 19.29 -31.17
N ALA A 368 -29.82 17.99 -31.40
CA ALA A 368 -30.75 16.89 -31.41
C ALA A 368 -31.54 16.72 -30.10
N GLN A 369 -31.01 17.22 -28.98
CA GLN A 369 -31.61 17.19 -27.66
C GLN A 369 -32.09 18.57 -27.18
N GLY A 370 -32.03 19.62 -28.03
CA GLY A 370 -32.39 20.99 -27.63
C GLY A 370 -31.50 21.61 -26.57
N ILE A 371 -30.25 21.18 -26.42
CA ILE A 371 -29.32 21.65 -25.41
C ILE A 371 -28.69 22.97 -25.84
N GLU A 372 -28.80 24.01 -25.00
CA GLU A 372 -28.12 25.31 -25.20
C GLU A 372 -26.62 25.15 -24.94
N ILE A 373 -25.78 25.70 -25.86
CA ILE A 373 -24.32 25.79 -25.66
C ILE A 373 -23.91 27.25 -25.50
N ARG A 374 -23.25 27.58 -24.40
CA ARG A 374 -22.63 28.89 -24.16
C ARG A 374 -21.12 28.79 -24.36
N TYR A 375 -20.67 29.20 -25.53
CA TYR A 375 -19.25 29.23 -25.90
C TYR A 375 -18.46 30.33 -25.22
N LYS A 376 -17.13 30.16 -25.12
CA LYS A 376 -16.17 31.08 -24.46
C LYS A 376 -16.63 31.45 -23.05
N SER A 377 -17.25 30.53 -22.39
CA SER A 377 -17.89 30.74 -21.10
C SER A 377 -17.41 29.73 -20.07
N ALA A 378 -17.28 30.20 -18.82
CA ALA A 378 -16.91 29.33 -17.70
C ALA A 378 -17.53 29.84 -16.40
N PRO A 379 -17.80 28.98 -15.40
CA PRO A 379 -18.26 29.40 -14.09
C PRO A 379 -17.12 30.07 -13.32
N PHE A 380 -17.36 31.22 -12.73
CA PHE A 380 -16.41 31.88 -11.84
C PHE A 380 -16.85 31.94 -10.37
N SER A 381 -18.13 31.73 -10.08
CA SER A 381 -18.64 31.65 -8.71
C SER A 381 -19.90 30.79 -8.64
N ALA A 382 -20.01 29.95 -7.60
CA ALA A 382 -21.22 29.19 -7.30
C ALA A 382 -22.03 29.86 -6.20
N ILE A 383 -23.33 30.09 -6.48
CA ILE A 383 -24.30 30.72 -5.58
C ILE A 383 -25.14 29.64 -4.90
N GLY A 384 -25.34 29.79 -3.58
CA GLY A 384 -26.19 28.90 -2.78
C GLY A 384 -25.71 28.84 -1.33
N ARG A 385 -26.45 28.26 -0.42
CA ARG A 385 -26.11 28.24 1.04
C ARG A 385 -25.92 26.83 1.60
N GLY A 386 -26.14 25.79 1.12
CA GLY A 386 -25.97 24.37 1.53
C GLY A 386 -26.07 23.48 0.32
N HIS A 387 -26.43 24.09 -0.80
CA HIS A 387 -26.51 23.47 -2.10
C HIS A 387 -26.46 24.58 -3.16
N ILE A 388 -25.97 24.26 -4.37
CA ILE A 388 -25.94 25.17 -5.50
C ILE A 388 -27.35 25.56 -5.92
N LYS A 389 -27.54 26.82 -6.34
CA LYS A 389 -28.80 27.36 -6.89
C LYS A 389 -28.61 28.10 -8.20
N ALA A 390 -27.41 28.63 -8.42
CA ALA A 390 -27.05 29.31 -9.64
C ALA A 390 -25.53 29.40 -9.77
N LEU A 391 -25.10 29.74 -10.97
CA LEU A 391 -23.71 30.07 -11.30
C LEU A 391 -23.62 31.51 -11.73
N GLU A 392 -22.57 32.22 -11.36
CA GLU A 392 -22.10 33.39 -12.07
C GLU A 392 -21.13 32.93 -13.16
N LEU A 393 -21.37 33.41 -14.37
CA LEU A 393 -20.59 33.06 -15.55
C LEU A 393 -19.65 34.18 -15.95
N ALA A 394 -18.48 33.79 -16.41
CA ALA A 394 -17.52 34.66 -17.05
C ALA A 394 -17.39 34.30 -18.53
N GLN A 395 -17.17 35.31 -19.38
CA GLN A 395 -16.86 35.14 -20.78
C GLN A 395 -15.44 35.62 -21.04
N GLY A 396 -14.70 34.91 -21.88
CA GLY A 396 -13.32 35.26 -22.20
C GLY A 396 -12.48 34.06 -22.67
N SER A 397 -11.18 34.16 -22.47
CA SER A 397 -10.24 33.07 -22.69
C SER A 397 -9.18 33.11 -21.59
N HIS A 398 -8.30 32.10 -21.57
CA HIS A 398 -7.28 31.90 -20.55
C HIS A 398 -6.64 33.19 -20.02
N GLY A 399 -6.79 33.46 -18.73
CA GLY A 399 -6.23 34.68 -18.06
C GLY A 399 -7.05 35.96 -18.17
N HIS A 400 -8.05 36.07 -19.07
CA HIS A 400 -8.83 37.27 -19.31
C HIS A 400 -10.33 37.02 -19.23
N TRP A 401 -10.82 36.80 -18.03
CA TRP A 401 -12.23 36.53 -17.76
C TRP A 401 -12.99 37.76 -17.31
N GLN A 402 -14.16 38.02 -17.89
CA GLN A 402 -15.06 39.12 -17.52
C GLN A 402 -16.44 38.53 -17.16
N ALA A 403 -17.08 39.08 -16.12
CA ALA A 403 -18.41 38.67 -15.74
C ALA A 403 -19.42 38.85 -16.88
N SER A 404 -20.18 37.83 -17.23
CA SER A 404 -21.10 37.83 -18.39
C SER A 404 -22.55 37.53 -18.05
N GLY A 405 -22.89 37.22 -16.78
CA GLY A 405 -24.25 36.91 -16.37
C GLY A 405 -24.33 35.80 -15.36
N SER A 406 -25.52 35.23 -15.22
CA SER A 406 -25.80 34.12 -14.33
C SER A 406 -26.63 33.03 -15.01
N LEU A 407 -26.54 31.81 -14.49
CA LEU A 407 -27.32 30.65 -14.91
C LEU A 407 -27.90 29.96 -13.68
N SER A 408 -29.23 29.85 -13.62
CA SER A 408 -29.89 29.08 -12.56
C SER A 408 -29.67 27.58 -12.78
N CYS A 409 -29.25 26.85 -11.75
CA CYS A 409 -29.09 25.40 -11.79
C CYS A 409 -29.18 24.82 -10.39
N ASP A 410 -29.65 23.56 -10.30
CA ASP A 410 -29.63 22.78 -9.07
C ASP A 410 -28.52 21.70 -9.07
N LEU A 411 -27.82 21.54 -10.19
CA LEU A 411 -26.65 20.69 -10.34
C LEU A 411 -25.67 21.32 -11.32
N LEU A 412 -24.39 21.39 -10.94
CA LEU A 412 -23.27 21.68 -11.82
C LEU A 412 -22.43 20.43 -12.01
N LEU A 413 -22.24 20.04 -13.26
CA LEU A 413 -21.30 19.01 -13.67
C LEU A 413 -20.05 19.67 -14.25
N VAL A 414 -18.88 19.16 -13.93
CA VAL A 414 -17.61 19.75 -14.36
C VAL A 414 -16.76 18.71 -15.07
N SER A 415 -16.29 19.04 -16.29
CA SER A 415 -15.37 18.24 -17.08
C SER A 415 -14.24 19.12 -17.58
N ALA A 416 -13.10 19.13 -16.86
CA ALA A 416 -11.94 19.97 -17.20
C ALA A 416 -10.76 19.16 -17.79
N GLY A 417 -11.09 18.07 -18.47
CA GLY A 417 -10.13 17.11 -19.02
C GLY A 417 -9.88 15.93 -18.10
N TRP A 418 -8.96 15.09 -18.51
CA TRP A 418 -8.72 13.80 -17.90
C TRP A 418 -7.30 13.67 -17.38
N SER A 419 -7.11 12.90 -16.32
CA SER A 419 -5.83 12.60 -15.71
C SER A 419 -5.63 11.08 -15.70
N PRO A 420 -4.79 10.51 -16.58
CA PRO A 420 -4.41 9.12 -16.54
C PRO A 420 -3.91 8.67 -15.17
N VAL A 421 -4.29 7.46 -14.75
CA VAL A 421 -3.93 6.90 -13.45
C VAL A 421 -2.59 6.18 -13.57
N VAL A 422 -1.50 6.94 -13.42
CA VAL A 422 -0.12 6.49 -13.64
C VAL A 422 0.67 6.24 -12.34
N ASN A 423 0.01 6.26 -11.20
CA ASN A 423 0.68 6.17 -9.90
C ASN A 423 1.46 4.87 -9.72
N LEU A 424 0.95 3.72 -10.16
CA LEU A 424 1.58 2.41 -9.98
C LEU A 424 2.89 2.25 -10.75
N ILE A 425 3.03 2.88 -11.92
CA ILE A 425 4.30 2.88 -12.63
C ILE A 425 5.22 4.01 -12.16
N SER A 426 4.63 5.17 -11.80
CA SER A 426 5.42 6.34 -11.40
C SER A 426 6.18 6.13 -10.10
N HIS A 427 5.62 5.40 -9.12
CA HIS A 427 6.35 5.12 -7.88
C HIS A 427 7.53 4.15 -8.07
N ARG A 428 7.59 3.46 -9.22
CA ARG A 428 8.74 2.66 -9.65
C ARG A 428 9.89 3.50 -10.23
N GLY A 429 9.72 4.81 -10.34
CA GLY A 429 10.72 5.74 -10.86
C GLY A 429 10.45 6.24 -12.27
N VAL A 430 9.43 5.75 -12.95
CA VAL A 430 9.03 6.26 -14.27
C VAL A 430 8.38 7.63 -14.12
N ARG A 431 8.99 8.64 -14.73
CA ARG A 431 8.41 9.98 -14.75
C ARG A 431 7.40 10.07 -15.90
N PRO A 432 6.12 10.35 -15.60
CA PRO A 432 5.15 10.54 -16.68
C PRO A 432 5.51 11.78 -17.49
N SER A 433 5.26 11.74 -18.80
CA SER A 433 5.48 12.85 -19.70
C SER A 433 4.19 13.63 -19.95
N TRP A 434 4.34 14.92 -20.22
CA TRP A 434 3.21 15.79 -20.54
C TRP A 434 2.78 15.61 -21.99
N ASN A 435 1.51 15.28 -22.21
CA ASN A 435 0.87 15.32 -23.51
C ASN A 435 0.14 16.65 -23.66
N GLN A 436 0.59 17.47 -24.61
CA GLN A 436 0.07 18.82 -24.83
C GLN A 436 -1.34 18.82 -25.41
N GLU A 437 -1.67 17.87 -26.29
CA GLU A 437 -2.97 17.80 -26.96
C GLU A 437 -4.08 17.44 -25.97
N ASN A 438 -3.78 16.53 -25.05
CA ASN A 438 -4.72 16.06 -24.03
C ASN A 438 -4.57 16.81 -22.69
N ALA A 439 -3.64 17.75 -22.59
CA ALA A 439 -3.32 18.52 -21.39
C ALA A 439 -3.22 17.62 -20.13
N CYS A 440 -2.50 16.50 -20.22
CA CYS A 440 -2.38 15.51 -19.14
C CYS A 440 -1.00 14.85 -19.13
N PHE A 441 -0.66 14.23 -18.00
CA PHE A 441 0.52 13.36 -17.89
C PHE A 441 0.17 11.93 -18.24
N VAL A 442 0.98 11.32 -19.12
CA VAL A 442 0.86 9.92 -19.56
C VAL A 442 2.13 9.14 -19.23
N ALA A 443 1.99 7.85 -18.95
CA ALA A 443 3.12 6.93 -18.91
C ALA A 443 3.43 6.49 -20.35
N ASN A 444 4.56 6.93 -20.87
CA ASN A 444 4.98 6.69 -22.26
C ASN A 444 6.17 5.74 -22.38
N GLN A 445 6.56 5.11 -21.29
CA GLN A 445 7.67 4.16 -21.22
C GLN A 445 7.27 2.94 -20.41
N ASP A 446 7.57 1.77 -20.97
CA ASP A 446 7.49 0.51 -20.23
C ASP A 446 8.63 0.44 -19.21
N PHE A 447 8.40 -0.24 -18.11
CA PHE A 447 9.37 -0.36 -17.05
C PHE A 447 9.43 -1.78 -16.48
N LEU A 448 10.52 -2.48 -16.73
CA LEU A 448 10.82 -3.79 -16.11
C LEU A 448 9.62 -4.76 -16.08
N GLY A 449 8.99 -4.99 -17.24
CA GLY A 449 7.84 -5.89 -17.35
C GLY A 449 6.51 -5.27 -16.93
N ILE A 450 6.42 -3.94 -16.79
CA ILE A 450 5.19 -3.21 -16.53
C ILE A 450 4.83 -2.37 -17.74
N GLN A 451 3.64 -2.56 -18.28
CA GLN A 451 3.10 -1.82 -19.43
C GLN A 451 1.82 -1.09 -19.04
N THR A 452 1.53 0.02 -19.71
CA THR A 452 0.32 0.81 -19.48
C THR A 452 -0.53 0.85 -20.75
N VAL A 453 -1.83 0.59 -20.63
CA VAL A 453 -2.76 0.50 -21.77
C VAL A 453 -4.03 1.32 -21.57
N GLY A 454 -4.75 1.59 -22.64
CA GLY A 454 -6.04 2.28 -22.63
C GLY A 454 -5.90 3.73 -22.16
N SER A 455 -6.91 4.23 -21.42
CA SER A 455 -6.93 5.63 -20.97
C SER A 455 -5.80 5.97 -20.00
N ALA A 456 -5.16 4.99 -19.37
CA ALA A 456 -3.96 5.19 -18.57
C ALA A 456 -2.74 5.60 -19.41
N SER A 457 -2.73 5.28 -20.71
CA SER A 457 -1.73 5.73 -21.70
C SER A 457 -2.23 6.88 -22.59
N GLY A 458 -3.42 7.45 -22.29
CA GLY A 458 -3.96 8.60 -23.01
C GLY A 458 -4.79 8.23 -24.25
N LEU A 459 -5.29 7.01 -24.35
CA LEU A 459 -6.22 6.56 -25.41
C LEU A 459 -7.65 6.69 -24.88
N TRP A 460 -8.52 7.36 -25.66
CA TRP A 460 -9.86 7.70 -25.17
C TRP A 460 -10.97 6.88 -25.83
N GLN A 461 -10.73 6.33 -27.03
CA GLN A 461 -11.71 5.54 -27.74
C GLN A 461 -11.66 4.07 -27.33
N THR A 462 -12.83 3.41 -27.19
CA THR A 462 -12.89 2.02 -26.73
C THR A 462 -12.08 1.07 -27.62
N ASN A 463 -12.17 1.23 -28.94
CA ASN A 463 -11.44 0.39 -29.89
C ASN A 463 -9.91 0.54 -29.73
N ASP A 464 -9.42 1.76 -29.58
CA ASP A 464 -7.98 2.02 -29.35
C ASP A 464 -7.51 1.42 -28.03
N CYS A 465 -8.34 1.51 -26.99
CA CYS A 465 -8.08 0.87 -25.71
C CYS A 465 -7.92 -0.65 -25.83
N GLN A 466 -8.81 -1.30 -26.59
CA GLN A 466 -8.78 -2.75 -26.83
C GLN A 466 -7.57 -3.16 -27.67
N GLU A 467 -7.27 -2.41 -28.72
CA GLU A 467 -6.09 -2.67 -29.56
C GLU A 467 -4.78 -2.50 -28.79
N SER A 468 -4.66 -1.44 -27.99
CA SER A 468 -3.48 -1.23 -27.11
C SER A 468 -3.25 -2.38 -26.14
N ALA A 469 -4.33 -2.95 -25.62
CA ALA A 469 -4.29 -4.10 -24.72
C ALA A 469 -3.76 -5.35 -25.42
N SER A 470 -4.25 -5.64 -26.65
CA SER A 470 -3.79 -6.78 -27.45
C SER A 470 -2.30 -6.70 -27.76
N ILE A 471 -1.81 -5.50 -28.14
CA ILE A 471 -0.39 -5.26 -28.41
C ILE A 471 0.46 -5.51 -27.15
N ALA A 472 0.02 -5.00 -26.00
CA ALA A 472 0.74 -5.18 -24.75
C ALA A 472 0.81 -6.65 -24.32
N VAL A 473 -0.25 -7.41 -24.51
CA VAL A 473 -0.28 -8.86 -24.22
C VAL A 473 0.72 -9.62 -25.10
N GLU A 474 0.79 -9.33 -26.41
CA GLU A 474 1.74 -9.95 -27.31
C GLU A 474 3.21 -9.69 -26.87
N GLN A 475 3.49 -8.46 -26.45
CA GLN A 475 4.80 -8.07 -25.94
C GLN A 475 5.13 -8.78 -24.61
N ALA A 476 4.17 -8.84 -23.69
CA ALA A 476 4.31 -9.52 -22.41
C ALA A 476 4.54 -11.03 -22.60
N ALA A 477 3.75 -11.69 -23.46
CA ALA A 477 3.89 -13.10 -23.79
C ALA A 477 5.28 -13.43 -24.36
N LYS A 478 5.74 -12.60 -25.31
CA LYS A 478 7.09 -12.74 -25.88
C LYS A 478 8.20 -12.58 -24.83
N ALA A 479 8.03 -11.63 -23.90
CA ALA A 479 9.03 -11.40 -22.84
C ALA A 479 9.20 -12.59 -21.89
N ILE A 480 8.17 -13.42 -21.73
CA ILE A 480 8.21 -14.63 -20.90
C ILE A 480 8.40 -15.93 -21.71
N GLY A 481 8.77 -15.81 -22.99
CA GLY A 481 9.11 -16.95 -23.85
C GLY A 481 7.94 -17.64 -24.54
N HIS A 482 6.73 -17.09 -24.47
CA HIS A 482 5.60 -17.54 -25.28
C HIS A 482 5.69 -16.95 -26.69
N THR A 483 5.53 -17.79 -27.73
CA THR A 483 5.54 -17.34 -29.12
C THR A 483 4.12 -17.16 -29.59
N PRO A 484 3.64 -15.93 -29.82
CA PRO A 484 2.31 -15.69 -30.37
C PRO A 484 2.20 -16.33 -31.77
N ASN A 485 1.07 -16.99 -32.04
CA ASN A 485 0.81 -17.64 -33.32
C ASN A 485 0.49 -16.68 -34.48
N LYS A 486 0.52 -15.38 -34.26
CA LYS A 486 0.21 -14.36 -35.28
C LYS A 486 1.35 -13.33 -35.35
N ASN A 487 1.87 -13.13 -36.56
CA ASN A 487 2.71 -11.98 -36.91
C ASN A 487 1.84 -10.72 -37.03
N ASN A 488 1.43 -10.15 -35.92
CA ASN A 488 0.85 -8.81 -35.91
C ASN A 488 2.03 -7.82 -35.90
N THR A 489 2.17 -7.05 -36.95
CA THR A 489 3.06 -5.89 -37.00
C THR A 489 2.51 -4.85 -36.01
N SER A 490 3.11 -4.80 -34.82
CA SER A 490 2.71 -3.86 -33.76
C SER A 490 2.89 -2.42 -34.24
N THR A 491 1.82 -1.77 -34.57
CA THR A 491 1.80 -0.32 -34.74
C THR A 491 1.66 0.29 -33.36
N VAL A 492 2.65 1.07 -32.93
CA VAL A 492 2.52 1.84 -31.68
C VAL A 492 1.41 2.84 -31.86
N LEU A 493 0.31 2.64 -31.16
CA LEU A 493 -0.81 3.58 -31.16
C LEU A 493 -0.35 4.89 -30.52
N GLN A 494 -0.54 5.97 -31.25
CA GLN A 494 -0.30 7.32 -30.69
C GLN A 494 -1.52 7.70 -29.84
N PRO A 495 -1.34 8.43 -28.74
CA PRO A 495 -2.47 8.95 -27.95
C PRO A 495 -3.43 9.71 -28.89
N GLY A 496 -4.65 9.22 -29.02
CA GLY A 496 -5.69 9.86 -29.83
C GLY A 496 -6.10 11.21 -29.26
N GLY A 497 -6.21 12.22 -30.10
CA GLY A 497 -6.76 13.52 -29.73
C GLY A 497 -8.31 13.49 -29.65
N TRP A 498 -8.86 14.54 -29.12
CA TRP A 498 -10.28 14.84 -29.18
C TRP A 498 -10.62 15.36 -30.62
N GLU A 499 -11.88 15.23 -31.05
CA GLU A 499 -12.32 15.81 -32.33
C GLU A 499 -12.13 17.34 -32.33
N SER A 500 -12.33 17.95 -31.16
CA SER A 500 -12.04 19.37 -30.93
C SER A 500 -10.90 19.52 -29.91
N PRO A 501 -9.93 20.40 -30.18
CA PRO A 501 -8.83 20.62 -29.23
C PRO A 501 -9.33 20.96 -27.82
N ILE A 502 -8.65 20.42 -26.82
CA ILE A 502 -8.92 20.77 -25.42
C ILE A 502 -8.42 22.21 -25.16
N GLU A 503 -9.24 23.01 -24.48
CA GLU A 503 -8.81 24.34 -24.00
C GLU A 503 -8.34 24.18 -22.54
N PRO A 504 -7.04 24.25 -22.22
CA PRO A 504 -6.56 24.07 -20.87
C PRO A 504 -7.18 25.09 -19.90
N LEU A 505 -7.95 24.63 -18.93
CA LEU A 505 -8.68 25.47 -17.99
C LEU A 505 -8.52 24.93 -16.56
N TYR A 506 -7.73 25.62 -15.75
CA TYR A 506 -7.43 25.16 -14.38
C TYR A 506 -8.09 26.04 -13.33
N GLU A 507 -8.17 27.36 -13.56
CA GLU A 507 -8.83 28.32 -12.69
C GLU A 507 -9.59 29.38 -13.48
N VAL A 508 -10.76 29.77 -12.96
CA VAL A 508 -11.53 30.91 -13.47
C VAL A 508 -11.65 31.96 -12.36
N LYS A 509 -10.97 33.10 -12.57
CA LYS A 509 -10.92 34.18 -11.60
C LYS A 509 -11.16 35.51 -12.26
N ILE A 510 -11.95 36.37 -11.62
CA ILE A 510 -12.13 37.76 -11.98
C ILE A 510 -11.28 38.62 -11.08
N ALA A 511 -10.37 39.44 -11.65
CA ALA A 511 -9.36 40.16 -10.89
C ALA A 511 -9.94 41.11 -9.82
N THR A 512 -11.14 41.62 -10.05
CA THR A 512 -11.80 42.60 -9.16
C THR A 512 -12.60 41.94 -8.02
N LYS A 513 -12.79 40.61 -8.05
CA LYS A 513 -13.59 39.87 -7.06
C LYS A 513 -12.68 38.99 -6.17
N LYS A 514 -12.95 39.03 -4.86
CA LYS A 514 -12.33 38.04 -3.95
C LYS A 514 -12.95 36.68 -4.22
N SER A 515 -12.11 35.66 -4.29
CA SER A 515 -12.52 34.28 -4.59
C SER A 515 -11.94 33.32 -3.55
N LYS A 516 -12.71 32.29 -3.21
CA LYS A 516 -12.24 31.15 -2.46
C LYS A 516 -12.39 29.90 -3.34
N SER A 517 -11.38 29.71 -4.20
CA SER A 517 -11.31 28.64 -5.19
C SER A 517 -10.52 27.47 -4.61
N PHE A 518 -11.15 26.30 -4.47
CA PHE A 518 -10.53 25.13 -3.90
C PHE A 518 -9.82 24.31 -4.98
N VAL A 519 -8.58 23.91 -4.66
CA VAL A 519 -7.73 23.02 -5.45
C VAL A 519 -7.76 21.62 -4.84
N ASP A 520 -7.69 21.52 -3.51
CA ASP A 520 -7.85 20.28 -2.75
C ASP A 520 -9.04 20.44 -1.83
N PHE A 521 -10.07 19.64 -2.06
CA PHE A 521 -11.32 19.73 -1.31
C PHE A 521 -11.24 19.08 0.07
N GLN A 522 -10.40 18.07 0.24
CA GLN A 522 -10.30 17.32 1.46
C GLN A 522 -9.48 18.08 2.52
N HIS A 523 -8.36 18.68 2.12
CA HIS A 523 -7.52 19.49 3.01
C HIS A 523 -7.81 21.00 2.95
N ASP A 524 -8.85 21.39 2.21
CA ASP A 524 -9.22 22.81 2.08
C ASP A 524 -8.08 23.70 1.57
N VAL A 525 -7.29 23.19 0.58
CA VAL A 525 -6.24 23.99 -0.06
C VAL A 525 -6.86 24.82 -1.17
N THR A 526 -6.65 26.13 -1.11
CA THR A 526 -7.15 27.07 -2.11
C THR A 526 -6.07 27.49 -3.10
N SER A 527 -6.47 28.06 -4.23
CA SER A 527 -5.52 28.68 -5.19
C SER A 527 -4.68 29.79 -4.55
N GLU A 528 -5.22 30.49 -3.58
CA GLU A 528 -4.46 31.51 -2.83
C GLU A 528 -3.40 30.89 -1.90
N ASP A 529 -3.63 29.68 -1.35
CA ASP A 529 -2.61 28.95 -0.59
C ASP A 529 -1.43 28.54 -1.49
N VAL A 530 -1.68 28.18 -2.75
CA VAL A 530 -0.63 27.88 -3.73
C VAL A 530 0.19 29.15 -4.03
N ARG A 531 -0.48 30.28 -4.30
CA ARG A 531 0.19 31.57 -4.55
C ARG A 531 0.94 32.06 -3.31
N LEU A 532 0.39 31.84 -2.11
CA LEU A 532 1.08 32.16 -0.85
C LEU A 532 2.37 31.36 -0.70
N ALA A 533 2.34 30.05 -0.96
CA ALA A 533 3.53 29.22 -0.92
C ALA A 533 4.62 29.74 -1.85
N HIS A 534 4.28 30.12 -3.09
CA HIS A 534 5.22 30.72 -4.02
C HIS A 534 5.82 32.04 -3.50
N ARG A 535 4.99 32.96 -2.96
CA ARG A 535 5.47 34.24 -2.38
C ARG A 535 6.42 34.02 -1.19
N GLU A 536 6.26 32.91 -0.46
CA GLU A 536 7.13 32.50 0.65
C GLU A 536 8.40 31.76 0.22
N GLY A 537 8.64 31.67 -1.09
CA GLY A 537 9.87 31.11 -1.65
C GLY A 537 9.83 29.63 -2.01
N TYR A 538 8.69 28.94 -1.87
CA TYR A 538 8.56 27.56 -2.29
C TYR A 538 8.38 27.48 -3.81
N GLN A 539 9.43 27.06 -4.51
CA GLN A 539 9.45 26.94 -5.96
C GLN A 539 9.27 25.50 -6.45
N SER A 540 9.53 24.51 -5.61
CA SER A 540 9.35 23.09 -5.93
C SER A 540 7.95 22.63 -5.60
N VAL A 541 7.34 21.86 -6.49
CA VAL A 541 6.01 21.24 -6.26
C VAL A 541 6.01 20.30 -5.07
N GLU A 542 7.13 19.65 -4.77
CA GLU A 542 7.28 18.80 -3.59
C GLU A 542 7.24 19.62 -2.28
N HIS A 543 7.82 20.81 -2.28
CA HIS A 543 7.74 21.74 -1.13
C HIS A 543 6.35 22.38 -1.04
N LEU A 544 5.77 22.80 -2.17
CA LEU A 544 4.38 23.27 -2.23
C LEU A 544 3.43 22.25 -1.57
N LYS A 545 3.55 20.99 -1.98
CA LYS A 545 2.75 19.89 -1.43
C LYS A 545 2.88 19.79 0.10
N ARG A 546 4.09 19.82 0.64
CA ARG A 546 4.33 19.71 2.08
C ARG A 546 3.88 20.93 2.87
N TYR A 547 4.05 22.11 2.31
CA TYR A 547 3.66 23.36 2.97
C TYR A 547 2.14 23.55 3.01
N THR A 548 1.44 23.27 1.91
CA THR A 548 -0.01 23.43 1.80
C THR A 548 -0.83 22.21 2.16
N THR A 549 -0.21 21.02 2.24
CA THR A 549 -0.84 19.70 2.32
C THR A 549 -1.61 19.28 1.06
N LEU A 550 -1.37 19.96 -0.08
CA LEU A 550 -1.99 19.63 -1.37
C LEU A 550 -1.71 18.17 -1.76
N GLY A 551 -2.75 17.38 -2.00
CA GLY A 551 -2.64 15.99 -2.41
C GLY A 551 -2.07 15.05 -1.34
N MET A 552 -2.11 15.44 -0.07
CA MET A 552 -1.68 14.60 1.07
C MET A 552 -2.85 13.93 1.79
N ALA A 553 -4.05 14.11 1.32
CA ALA A 553 -5.26 13.53 1.89
C ALA A 553 -5.52 12.10 1.37
N ASN A 554 -6.61 11.47 1.84
CA ASN A 554 -7.01 10.11 1.47
C ASN A 554 -7.27 9.95 -0.05
N ASP A 555 -7.66 11.02 -0.74
CA ASP A 555 -7.83 11.03 -2.19
C ASP A 555 -6.50 10.98 -2.96
N GLY A 556 -5.37 11.15 -2.27
CA GLY A 556 -4.03 11.15 -2.88
C GLY A 556 -3.81 12.27 -3.89
N GLY A 557 -4.64 13.33 -3.85
CA GLY A 557 -4.58 14.44 -4.80
C GLY A 557 -5.10 14.12 -6.20
N LYS A 558 -5.90 13.05 -6.34
CA LYS A 558 -6.44 12.58 -7.63
C LYS A 558 -7.14 13.69 -8.40
N MET A 559 -7.90 14.53 -7.72
CA MET A 559 -8.63 15.64 -8.36
C MET A 559 -7.82 16.93 -8.43
N GLY A 560 -6.91 17.21 -7.48
CA GLY A 560 -6.32 18.55 -7.28
C GLY A 560 -4.89 18.72 -7.80
N ASN A 561 -4.11 17.65 -7.93
CA ASN A 561 -2.66 17.76 -8.21
C ASN A 561 -2.36 18.53 -9.50
N ILE A 562 -3.02 18.22 -10.61
CA ILE A 562 -2.77 18.88 -11.90
C ILE A 562 -3.12 20.37 -11.83
N ILE A 563 -4.20 20.72 -11.14
CA ILE A 563 -4.59 22.13 -10.95
C ILE A 563 -3.52 22.87 -10.14
N GLY A 564 -3.03 22.24 -9.06
CA GLY A 564 -1.95 22.81 -8.26
C GLY A 564 -0.65 23.01 -9.04
N LEU A 565 -0.30 22.05 -9.91
CA LEU A 565 0.85 22.18 -10.82
C LEU A 565 0.68 23.33 -11.82
N ALA A 566 -0.50 23.46 -12.41
CA ALA A 566 -0.81 24.53 -13.37
C ALA A 566 -0.74 25.91 -12.71
N LEU A 567 -1.29 26.07 -11.50
CA LEU A 567 -1.19 27.32 -10.75
C LEU A 567 0.25 27.66 -10.34
N MET A 568 1.05 26.65 -10.02
CA MET A 568 2.48 26.85 -9.73
C MET A 568 3.27 27.19 -10.97
N SER A 569 2.93 26.59 -12.12
CA SER A 569 3.47 26.91 -13.45
C SER A 569 3.23 28.39 -13.80
N GLU A 570 2.01 28.86 -13.64
CA GLU A 570 1.65 30.27 -13.82
C GLU A 570 2.47 31.19 -12.90
N ALA A 571 2.54 30.84 -11.60
CA ALA A 571 3.28 31.64 -10.61
C ALA A 571 4.79 31.71 -10.88
N LEU A 572 5.38 30.67 -11.45
CA LEU A 572 6.80 30.56 -11.80
C LEU A 572 7.12 31.11 -13.21
N GLY A 573 6.11 31.38 -14.04
CA GLY A 573 6.28 31.73 -15.46
C GLY A 573 6.96 30.60 -16.26
N LYS A 574 6.67 29.33 -15.96
CA LYS A 574 7.24 28.14 -16.60
C LYS A 574 6.12 27.25 -17.11
N ASP A 575 6.40 26.44 -18.11
CA ASP A 575 5.45 25.43 -18.57
C ASP A 575 5.26 24.30 -17.55
N ILE A 576 4.10 23.65 -17.54
CA ILE A 576 3.77 22.55 -16.63
C ILE A 576 4.84 21.44 -16.62
N PRO A 577 5.36 20.95 -17.78
CA PRO A 577 6.44 19.97 -17.80
C PRO A 577 7.71 20.42 -17.09
N ALA A 578 8.05 21.70 -17.16
CA ALA A 578 9.24 22.26 -16.51
C ALA A 578 9.10 22.42 -15.00
N VAL A 579 7.87 22.51 -14.49
CA VAL A 579 7.56 22.48 -13.04
C VAL A 579 7.66 21.07 -12.50
N GLY A 580 7.32 20.08 -13.32
CA GLY A 580 7.36 18.64 -12.99
C GLY A 580 6.17 18.15 -12.17
N THR A 581 6.22 16.88 -11.79
CA THR A 581 5.20 16.22 -10.99
C THR A 581 5.72 15.88 -9.60
N THR A 582 4.81 15.73 -8.64
CA THR A 582 5.14 15.13 -7.34
C THR A 582 5.36 13.62 -7.49
N VAL A 583 6.25 13.07 -6.67
CA VAL A 583 6.49 11.61 -6.64
C VAL A 583 5.32 10.93 -5.92
N PHE A 584 4.74 9.94 -6.57
CA PHE A 584 3.73 9.08 -5.96
C PHE A 584 4.40 8.09 -5.01
N ARG A 585 3.80 7.88 -3.84
CA ARG A 585 4.26 6.94 -2.83
C ARG A 585 3.16 5.94 -2.51
N PRO A 586 3.44 4.63 -2.51
CA PRO A 586 2.45 3.64 -2.10
C PRO A 586 2.17 3.76 -0.58
N PRO A 587 0.94 3.48 -0.14
CA PRO A 587 -0.24 3.20 -0.95
C PRO A 587 -0.90 4.49 -1.45
N TYR A 588 -1.17 4.58 -2.75
CA TYR A 588 -1.88 5.72 -3.36
C TYR A 588 -3.39 5.68 -3.06
N THR A 589 -3.93 4.50 -2.89
CA THR A 589 -5.25 4.27 -2.30
C THR A 589 -5.04 3.81 -0.85
N PRO A 590 -5.71 4.41 0.13
CA PRO A 590 -5.54 4.04 1.53
C PRO A 590 -5.77 2.56 1.79
N VAL A 591 -4.89 1.97 2.60
CA VAL A 591 -4.95 0.58 3.05
C VAL A 591 -5.16 0.59 4.56
N ALA A 592 -6.09 -0.22 5.05
CA ALA A 592 -6.34 -0.33 6.48
C ALA A 592 -5.13 -0.95 7.20
N ILE A 593 -4.82 -0.44 8.40
CA ILE A 593 -3.72 -0.98 9.23
C ILE A 593 -3.98 -2.45 9.55
N GLY A 594 -5.24 -2.85 9.77
CA GLY A 594 -5.61 -4.24 9.99
C GLY A 594 -5.19 -5.15 8.83
N ALA A 595 -5.42 -4.74 7.57
CA ALA A 595 -5.00 -5.50 6.40
C ALA A 595 -3.47 -5.66 6.32
N LEU A 596 -2.70 -4.61 6.68
CA LEU A 596 -1.23 -4.68 6.73
C LEU A 596 -0.73 -5.57 7.87
N THR A 597 -1.44 -5.60 8.99
CA THR A 597 -1.06 -6.39 10.17
C THR A 597 -1.44 -7.87 10.01
N GLY A 598 -2.57 -8.17 9.35
CA GLY A 598 -3.08 -9.52 9.22
C GLY A 598 -3.35 -10.15 10.59
N ARG A 599 -2.85 -11.36 10.79
CA ARG A 599 -3.00 -12.10 12.06
C ARG A 599 -1.96 -11.71 13.12
N SER A 600 -1.00 -10.82 12.79
CA SER A 600 0.07 -10.41 13.69
C SER A 600 -0.43 -9.33 14.68
N VAL A 601 -1.29 -9.72 15.60
CA VAL A 601 -1.86 -8.87 16.65
C VAL A 601 -1.58 -9.46 18.03
N ASP A 602 -1.50 -8.62 19.06
CA ASP A 602 -1.29 -9.01 20.46
C ASP A 602 -0.11 -9.99 20.63
N GLU A 603 -0.37 -11.16 21.19
CA GLU A 603 0.63 -12.22 21.42
C GLU A 603 1.21 -12.75 20.11
N HIS A 604 0.46 -12.74 19.00
CA HIS A 604 0.97 -13.15 17.69
C HIS A 604 1.89 -12.13 17.04
N PHE A 605 1.82 -10.86 17.42
CA PHE A 605 2.74 -9.82 16.93
C PHE A 605 4.15 -9.97 17.52
N ARG A 606 4.23 -10.29 18.81
CA ARG A 606 5.51 -10.54 19.51
C ARG A 606 5.40 -11.77 20.40
N PRO A 607 5.33 -12.98 19.80
CA PRO A 607 5.25 -14.20 20.59
C PRO A 607 6.54 -14.36 21.40
N LEU A 608 6.39 -14.76 22.66
CA LEU A 608 7.52 -15.17 23.48
C LEU A 608 7.85 -16.64 23.17
N ARG A 609 9.00 -16.86 22.55
CA ARG A 609 9.51 -18.20 22.25
C ARG A 609 10.45 -18.66 23.34
N ARG A 610 10.28 -19.90 23.79
CA ARG A 610 11.12 -20.54 24.81
C ARG A 610 11.85 -21.72 24.19
N THR A 611 13.11 -21.90 24.54
CA THR A 611 13.85 -23.12 24.18
C THR A 611 13.37 -24.30 25.03
N PRO A 612 13.56 -25.54 24.62
CA PRO A 612 13.25 -26.71 25.46
C PRO A 612 14.12 -26.76 26.73
N MET A 613 15.19 -25.96 26.80
CA MET A 613 16.06 -25.80 27.98
C MET A 613 15.66 -24.62 28.86
N HIS A 614 14.57 -23.93 28.57
CA HIS A 614 14.19 -22.69 29.28
C HIS A 614 14.02 -22.91 30.78
N ASP A 615 13.19 -23.88 31.17
CA ASP A 615 12.94 -24.15 32.59
C ASP A 615 14.14 -24.76 33.29
N TRP A 616 14.94 -25.54 32.57
CA TRP A 616 16.23 -26.05 33.03
C TRP A 616 17.19 -24.90 33.34
N ASN A 617 17.34 -23.95 32.45
CA ASN A 617 18.19 -22.75 32.66
C ASN A 617 17.72 -21.92 33.84
N LEU A 618 16.42 -21.71 34.02
CA LEU A 618 15.86 -21.00 35.18
C LEU A 618 16.17 -21.73 36.49
N ALA A 619 16.03 -23.07 36.54
CA ALA A 619 16.33 -23.89 37.70
C ALA A 619 17.82 -23.83 38.09
N HIS A 620 18.69 -23.48 37.11
CA HIS A 620 20.15 -23.34 37.34
C HIS A 620 20.60 -21.88 37.50
N GLY A 621 19.66 -20.96 37.82
CA GLY A 621 19.98 -19.59 38.16
C GLY A 621 20.13 -18.62 36.98
N ALA A 622 19.62 -18.96 35.81
CA ALA A 622 19.68 -18.04 34.67
C ALA A 622 18.80 -16.81 34.86
N THR A 623 19.36 -15.64 34.68
CA THR A 623 18.61 -14.41 34.38
C THR A 623 18.39 -14.37 32.89
N MET A 624 17.12 -14.23 32.47
CA MET A 624 16.73 -14.32 31.05
C MET A 624 16.64 -12.96 30.37
N THR A 625 16.94 -12.92 29.07
CA THR A 625 16.76 -11.75 28.21
C THR A 625 16.19 -12.13 26.85
N MET A 626 15.73 -11.14 26.09
CA MET A 626 15.19 -11.35 24.74
C MET A 626 16.28 -11.26 23.68
N ALA A 627 16.39 -12.29 22.84
CA ALA A 627 17.14 -12.28 21.60
C ALA A 627 16.18 -12.51 20.43
N GLY A 628 15.77 -11.42 19.78
CA GLY A 628 14.64 -11.41 18.86
C GLY A 628 13.35 -11.78 19.61
N LEU A 629 12.70 -12.87 19.22
CA LEU A 629 11.50 -13.39 19.88
C LEU A 629 11.80 -14.47 20.93
N TRP A 630 13.08 -14.84 21.09
CA TRP A 630 13.47 -15.92 21.97
C TRP A 630 13.90 -15.44 23.35
N HIS A 631 13.44 -16.11 24.39
CA HIS A 631 13.93 -15.95 25.77
C HIS A 631 15.19 -16.79 25.93
N ARG A 632 16.32 -16.14 26.23
CA ARG A 632 17.64 -16.77 26.36
C ARG A 632 18.31 -16.43 27.68
N PRO A 633 19.16 -17.30 28.23
CA PRO A 633 20.01 -16.93 29.37
C PRO A 633 20.87 -15.71 29.04
N TRP A 634 20.75 -14.67 29.84
CA TRP A 634 21.57 -13.48 29.74
C TRP A 634 22.88 -13.67 30.50
N TYR A 635 22.77 -14.08 31.76
CA TYR A 635 23.87 -14.46 32.65
C TYR A 635 23.36 -15.39 33.76
N PHE A 636 24.27 -16.05 34.48
CA PHE A 636 23.98 -16.90 35.61
C PHE A 636 24.64 -16.30 36.87
N ALA A 637 23.92 -15.45 37.62
CA ALA A 637 24.43 -14.82 38.83
C ALA A 637 24.54 -15.82 40.00
N ARG A 638 25.51 -15.62 40.83
CA ARG A 638 25.57 -16.15 42.19
C ARG A 638 24.97 -15.13 43.16
N ASP A 639 24.69 -15.56 44.40
CA ASP A 639 24.19 -14.65 45.43
C ASP A 639 25.04 -13.39 45.53
N ASP A 640 24.37 -12.23 45.59
CA ASP A 640 24.96 -10.88 45.68
C ASP A 640 25.88 -10.45 44.52
N GLU A 641 25.95 -11.18 43.41
CA GLU A 641 26.79 -10.88 42.25
C GLU A 641 26.07 -9.90 41.30
N THR A 642 26.74 -8.83 40.91
CA THR A 642 26.26 -7.95 39.86
C THR A 642 26.37 -8.62 38.48
N ILE A 643 25.63 -8.11 37.48
CA ILE A 643 25.75 -8.59 36.11
C ILE A 643 27.18 -8.54 35.59
N SER A 644 27.94 -7.46 35.90
CA SER A 644 29.32 -7.31 35.46
C SER A 644 30.26 -8.36 36.09
N GLU A 645 30.05 -8.67 37.34
CA GLU A 645 30.82 -9.71 38.03
C GLU A 645 30.49 -11.10 37.49
N ALA A 646 29.17 -11.35 37.21
CA ALA A 646 28.73 -12.62 36.72
C ALA A 646 29.31 -12.94 35.32
N TYR A 647 29.14 -12.05 34.33
CA TYR A 647 29.62 -12.35 32.99
C TYR A 647 31.16 -12.34 32.89
N VAL A 648 31.85 -11.55 33.68
CA VAL A 648 33.31 -11.59 33.73
C VAL A 648 33.78 -12.93 34.28
N ARG A 649 33.19 -13.43 35.38
CA ARG A 649 33.46 -14.74 35.94
C ARG A 649 33.16 -15.87 34.94
N GLU A 650 32.04 -15.79 34.27
CA GLU A 650 31.64 -16.77 33.25
C GLU A 650 32.63 -16.83 32.08
N ALA A 651 33.04 -15.65 31.57
CA ALA A 651 34.04 -15.54 30.52
C ALA A 651 35.41 -16.05 30.96
N ASP A 652 35.88 -15.67 32.16
CA ASP A 652 37.15 -16.11 32.73
C ASP A 652 37.17 -17.64 32.95
N THR A 653 36.07 -18.20 33.51
CA THR A 653 35.96 -19.65 33.72
C THR A 653 35.97 -20.40 32.37
N THR A 654 35.25 -19.89 31.38
CA THR A 654 35.26 -20.48 30.01
C THR A 654 36.66 -20.47 29.39
N ARG A 655 37.43 -19.40 29.56
CA ARG A 655 38.84 -19.29 29.10
C ARG A 655 39.77 -20.27 29.81
N LYS A 656 39.57 -20.48 31.12
CA LYS A 656 40.48 -21.29 31.96
C LYS A 656 40.11 -22.78 31.94
N SER A 657 38.82 -23.09 31.79
CA SER A 657 38.33 -24.45 31.86
C SER A 657 37.29 -24.76 30.77
N VAL A 658 36.01 -24.68 31.09
CA VAL A 658 34.90 -24.98 30.15
C VAL A 658 33.66 -24.23 30.55
N GLY A 659 32.97 -23.70 29.53
CA GLY A 659 31.64 -23.11 29.65
C GLY A 659 30.60 -23.78 28.77
N LEU A 660 29.36 -23.81 29.24
CA LEU A 660 28.19 -24.33 28.52
C LEU A 660 27.21 -23.19 28.27
N CYS A 661 26.78 -23.05 27.01
CA CYS A 661 25.80 -22.02 26.60
C CYS A 661 24.67 -22.61 25.77
N ASP A 662 23.44 -22.28 26.12
CA ASP A 662 22.27 -22.61 25.30
C ASP A 662 22.29 -21.81 23.99
N VAL A 663 22.51 -22.49 22.85
CA VAL A 663 22.49 -21.93 21.50
C VAL A 663 21.29 -22.43 20.68
N THR A 664 20.31 -22.99 21.34
CA THR A 664 19.10 -23.58 20.70
C THR A 664 18.34 -22.59 19.83
N SER A 665 18.36 -21.31 20.15
CA SER A 665 17.61 -20.28 19.42
C SER A 665 18.24 -19.89 18.08
N LEU A 666 19.46 -20.34 17.76
CA LEU A 666 20.03 -20.16 16.41
C LEU A 666 19.04 -20.73 15.38
N GLY A 667 18.84 -20.02 14.27
CA GLY A 667 18.05 -20.57 13.17
C GLY A 667 18.73 -21.80 12.60
N LYS A 668 17.95 -22.85 12.32
CA LYS A 668 18.43 -24.07 11.69
C LYS A 668 17.54 -24.35 10.49
N ILE A 669 18.16 -24.48 9.30
CA ILE A 669 17.48 -24.74 8.06
C ILE A 669 18.08 -26.01 7.44
N ALA A 670 17.23 -26.98 7.15
CA ALA A 670 17.59 -28.14 6.34
C ALA A 670 17.49 -27.76 4.85
N VAL A 671 18.57 -28.01 4.10
CA VAL A 671 18.63 -27.81 2.65
C VAL A 671 18.89 -29.15 2.00
N GLN A 672 17.93 -29.65 1.21
CA GLN A 672 17.94 -31.01 0.68
C GLN A 672 17.57 -31.02 -0.80
N GLY A 673 18.30 -31.79 -1.57
CA GLY A 673 18.03 -32.03 -2.99
C GLY A 673 19.29 -32.08 -3.83
N PRO A 674 19.17 -32.58 -5.08
CA PRO A 674 20.31 -32.69 -5.99
C PRO A 674 21.04 -31.37 -6.25
N ASP A 675 20.29 -30.26 -6.24
CA ASP A 675 20.82 -28.92 -6.53
C ASP A 675 21.08 -28.08 -5.25
N ALA A 676 21.09 -28.71 -4.06
CA ALA A 676 21.35 -28.05 -2.78
C ALA A 676 22.69 -27.30 -2.74
N THR A 677 23.74 -27.90 -3.28
CA THR A 677 25.06 -27.28 -3.39
C THR A 677 25.04 -26.04 -4.28
N GLU A 678 24.30 -26.09 -5.38
CA GLU A 678 24.16 -24.96 -6.31
C GLU A 678 23.42 -23.81 -5.67
N LEU A 679 22.31 -24.07 -4.96
CA LEU A 679 21.61 -23.05 -4.19
C LEU A 679 22.56 -22.35 -3.20
N LEU A 680 23.34 -23.12 -2.42
CA LEU A 680 24.26 -22.55 -1.45
C LEU A 680 25.37 -21.72 -2.10
N ASN A 681 25.88 -22.11 -3.27
CA ASN A 681 26.85 -21.33 -4.02
C ASN A 681 26.28 -20.00 -4.54
N ARG A 682 24.97 -19.94 -4.79
CA ARG A 682 24.31 -18.71 -5.27
C ARG A 682 24.01 -17.72 -4.15
N ILE A 683 23.69 -18.21 -2.95
CA ILE A 683 23.32 -17.33 -1.83
C ILE A 683 24.49 -16.88 -0.96
N TYR A 684 25.54 -17.67 -0.86
CA TYR A 684 26.71 -17.34 -0.06
C TYR A 684 27.87 -16.80 -0.88
N THR A 685 28.64 -15.91 -0.31
CA THR A 685 29.91 -15.44 -0.90
C THR A 685 30.99 -16.52 -0.94
N ASN A 686 30.84 -17.56 -0.12
CA ASN A 686 31.78 -18.67 0.01
C ASN A 686 31.39 -19.86 -0.88
N PRO A 687 32.32 -20.53 -1.55
CA PRO A 687 32.00 -21.69 -2.38
C PRO A 687 31.71 -22.95 -1.55
N PHE A 688 30.61 -23.64 -1.80
CA PHE A 688 30.21 -24.86 -1.10
C PHE A 688 30.48 -26.14 -1.90
N ALA A 689 30.66 -26.03 -3.23
CA ALA A 689 30.91 -27.17 -4.12
C ALA A 689 32.05 -28.07 -3.67
N LYS A 690 33.11 -27.50 -3.12
CA LYS A 690 34.31 -28.23 -2.63
C LYS A 690 34.30 -28.54 -1.14
N LEU A 691 33.15 -28.32 -0.44
CA LEU A 691 33.04 -28.66 0.98
C LEU A 691 32.92 -30.19 1.11
N PRO A 692 33.83 -30.89 1.80
CA PRO A 692 33.73 -32.32 2.00
C PRO A 692 32.55 -32.68 2.90
N ILE A 693 31.98 -33.88 2.73
CA ILE A 693 30.99 -34.44 3.64
C ILE A 693 31.60 -34.57 5.04
N GLY A 694 30.81 -34.28 6.07
CA GLY A 694 31.23 -34.24 7.48
C GLY A 694 32.08 -33.03 7.86
N LYS A 695 31.99 -31.95 7.07
CA LYS A 695 32.62 -30.65 7.34
C LYS A 695 31.60 -29.54 7.38
N ALA A 696 31.87 -28.52 8.20
CA ALA A 696 31.19 -27.25 8.24
C ALA A 696 31.99 -26.17 7.48
N ARG A 697 31.29 -25.12 7.04
CA ARG A 697 31.91 -23.91 6.52
C ARG A 697 31.12 -22.69 7.01
N TYR A 698 31.85 -21.68 7.46
CA TYR A 698 31.28 -20.35 7.71
C TYR A 698 31.00 -19.65 6.38
N GLY A 699 29.86 -19.01 6.29
CA GLY A 699 29.43 -18.29 5.10
C GLY A 699 28.82 -16.95 5.45
N ILE A 700 28.97 -15.98 4.54
CA ILE A 700 28.35 -14.66 4.60
C ILE A 700 27.34 -14.57 3.47
N MET A 701 26.11 -14.18 3.80
CA MET A 701 25.01 -13.96 2.90
C MET A 701 24.82 -12.47 2.67
N LEU A 702 24.71 -12.05 1.42
CA LEU A 702 24.54 -10.66 1.03
C LEU A 702 23.14 -10.42 0.43
N ARG A 703 22.67 -9.21 0.56
CA ARG A 703 21.57 -8.66 -0.24
C ARG A 703 22.09 -8.24 -1.62
N ASP A 704 21.17 -7.92 -2.54
CA ASP A 704 21.52 -7.46 -3.89
C ASP A 704 22.31 -6.14 -3.92
N ASP A 705 22.21 -5.33 -2.86
CA ASP A 705 22.97 -4.09 -2.68
C ASP A 705 24.37 -4.32 -2.06
N GLY A 706 24.76 -5.55 -1.82
CA GLY A 706 26.04 -5.92 -1.21
C GLY A 706 26.10 -5.81 0.30
N VAL A 707 25.01 -5.40 0.95
CA VAL A 707 24.93 -5.32 2.42
C VAL A 707 24.76 -6.72 3.01
N VAL A 708 25.48 -7.02 4.10
CA VAL A 708 25.36 -8.30 4.81
C VAL A 708 23.95 -8.50 5.31
N MET A 709 23.32 -9.61 4.89
CA MET A 709 21.99 -10.02 5.34
C MET A 709 22.07 -10.89 6.58
N ASP A 710 22.95 -11.89 6.57
CA ASP A 710 23.18 -12.83 7.66
C ASP A 710 24.52 -13.54 7.50
N ASP A 711 24.95 -14.20 8.57
CA ASP A 711 26.11 -15.07 8.59
C ASP A 711 25.81 -16.33 9.40
N GLY A 712 26.58 -17.38 9.17
CA GLY A 712 26.39 -18.62 9.90
C GLY A 712 27.27 -19.76 9.39
N THR A 713 27.06 -20.95 9.93
CA THR A 713 27.77 -22.16 9.49
C THR A 713 26.82 -23.10 8.75
N THR A 714 27.32 -23.68 7.67
CA THR A 714 26.60 -24.68 6.87
C THR A 714 27.38 -25.99 6.89
N TRP A 715 26.73 -27.06 7.29
CA TRP A 715 27.31 -28.38 7.50
C TRP A 715 26.87 -29.32 6.37
N ARG A 716 27.81 -29.93 5.68
CA ARG A 716 27.51 -30.92 4.65
C ARG A 716 27.37 -32.30 5.30
N LEU A 717 26.15 -32.83 5.34
CA LEU A 717 25.83 -34.11 5.96
C LEU A 717 25.93 -35.27 4.97
N SER A 718 25.53 -35.03 3.71
CA SER A 718 25.60 -35.99 2.63
C SER A 718 25.87 -35.29 1.29
N GLU A 719 25.81 -35.99 0.19
CA GLU A 719 25.95 -35.41 -1.18
C GLU A 719 24.82 -34.36 -1.43
N THR A 720 23.65 -34.57 -0.93
CA THR A 720 22.42 -33.80 -1.21
C THR A 720 21.78 -33.15 0.02
N GLU A 721 22.45 -33.22 1.18
CA GLU A 721 21.88 -32.73 2.43
C GLU A 721 22.85 -31.82 3.18
N TYR A 722 22.33 -30.65 3.56
CA TYR A 722 23.04 -29.66 4.37
C TYR A 722 22.19 -29.21 5.56
N PHE A 723 22.86 -28.93 6.67
CA PHE A 723 22.29 -28.34 7.86
C PHE A 723 22.91 -26.95 8.03
N MET A 724 22.10 -25.95 7.88
CA MET A 724 22.52 -24.55 7.84
C MET A 724 22.10 -23.87 9.14
N THR A 725 23.02 -23.12 9.77
CA THR A 725 22.69 -22.26 10.92
C THR A 725 22.66 -20.79 10.52
N THR A 726 21.80 -20.00 11.18
CA THR A 726 21.65 -18.56 10.99
C THR A 726 21.65 -17.84 12.32
N THR A 727 21.81 -16.51 12.32
CA THR A 727 21.59 -15.75 13.55
C THR A 727 20.14 -15.92 14.04
N THR A 728 19.95 -15.89 15.36
CA THR A 728 18.63 -16.10 16.00
C THR A 728 17.54 -15.16 15.42
N VAL A 729 17.87 -13.88 15.27
CA VAL A 729 16.90 -12.85 14.84
C VAL A 729 16.59 -12.88 13.34
N HIS A 730 17.45 -13.48 12.53
CA HIS A 730 17.28 -13.51 11.08
C HIS A 730 16.77 -14.86 10.54
N ALA A 731 16.56 -15.87 11.37
CA ALA A 731 16.18 -17.22 10.94
C ALA A 731 14.99 -17.25 9.97
N ALA A 732 13.90 -16.57 10.33
CA ALA A 732 12.71 -16.49 9.47
C ALA A 732 12.97 -15.67 8.19
N LYS A 733 13.75 -14.60 8.27
CA LYS A 733 14.10 -13.75 7.13
C LYS A 733 14.95 -14.49 6.11
N VAL A 734 15.92 -15.28 6.57
CA VAL A 734 16.79 -16.07 5.69
C VAL A 734 15.99 -17.16 4.99
N LEU A 735 15.11 -17.87 5.71
CA LEU A 735 14.24 -18.87 5.10
C LEU A 735 13.33 -18.25 4.03
N ALA A 736 12.64 -17.17 4.37
CA ALA A 736 11.76 -16.47 3.43
C ALA A 736 12.50 -15.98 2.18
N PHE A 737 13.74 -15.49 2.34
CA PHE A 737 14.58 -15.09 1.22
C PHE A 737 14.94 -16.28 0.31
N MET A 738 15.30 -17.43 0.88
CA MET A 738 15.59 -18.64 0.11
C MET A 738 14.35 -19.14 -0.63
N GLU A 739 13.20 -19.17 0.02
CA GLU A 739 11.92 -19.55 -0.58
C GLU A 739 11.53 -18.60 -1.71
N GLU A 740 11.69 -17.28 -1.51
CA GLU A 740 11.42 -16.28 -2.56
C GLU A 740 12.28 -16.54 -3.80
N LEU A 741 13.57 -16.77 -3.64
CA LEU A 741 14.48 -17.03 -4.76
C LEU A 741 14.13 -18.33 -5.50
N LEU A 742 13.77 -19.38 -4.78
CA LEU A 742 13.37 -20.66 -5.36
C LEU A 742 12.02 -20.57 -6.10
N HIS A 743 11.11 -19.74 -5.63
CA HIS A 743 9.82 -19.55 -6.29
C HIS A 743 9.84 -18.55 -7.44
N THR A 744 10.83 -17.66 -7.51
CA THR A 744 10.85 -16.57 -8.48
C THR A 744 11.99 -16.66 -9.49
N ARG A 745 13.24 -16.66 -9.00
CA ARG A 745 14.42 -16.57 -9.86
C ARG A 745 15.02 -17.92 -10.26
N TRP A 746 14.92 -18.92 -9.38
CA TRP A 746 15.60 -20.22 -9.51
C TRP A 746 14.63 -21.38 -9.32
N SER A 747 13.46 -21.26 -9.95
CA SER A 747 12.42 -22.29 -9.90
C SER A 747 12.77 -23.60 -10.59
N ASP A 748 13.85 -23.61 -11.35
CA ASP A 748 14.43 -24.78 -11.99
C ASP A 748 15.28 -25.67 -11.07
N LEU A 749 15.67 -25.15 -9.89
CA LEU A 749 16.47 -25.92 -8.93
C LEU A 749 15.62 -26.96 -8.18
N ARG A 750 16.11 -28.19 -8.17
CA ARG A 750 15.51 -29.32 -7.44
C ARG A 750 16.04 -29.36 -6.01
N VAL A 751 15.55 -28.46 -5.17
CA VAL A 751 15.97 -28.31 -3.79
C VAL A 751 14.79 -27.92 -2.91
N HIS A 752 14.76 -28.44 -1.69
CA HIS A 752 13.82 -28.08 -0.65
C HIS A 752 14.55 -27.42 0.50
N VAL A 753 13.95 -26.38 1.06
CA VAL A 753 14.41 -25.70 2.27
C VAL A 753 13.32 -25.78 3.34
N THR A 754 13.71 -26.11 4.57
CA THR A 754 12.77 -26.28 5.66
C THR A 754 13.36 -25.81 6.98
N SER A 755 12.62 -24.98 7.73
CA SER A 755 13.03 -24.66 9.10
C SER A 755 12.98 -25.89 9.99
N VAL A 756 14.09 -26.17 10.64
CA VAL A 756 14.22 -27.22 11.65
C VAL A 756 14.66 -26.64 12.99
N SER A 757 14.41 -25.34 13.19
CA SER A 757 14.87 -24.60 14.39
C SER A 757 14.30 -25.16 15.67
N GLU A 758 13.04 -25.54 15.70
CA GLU A 758 12.37 -26.10 16.85
C GLU A 758 12.64 -27.60 17.06
N GLN A 759 13.13 -28.30 16.04
CA GLN A 759 13.40 -29.73 16.09
C GLN A 759 14.73 -30.07 16.78
N TRP A 760 15.65 -29.11 16.81
CA TRP A 760 16.99 -29.29 17.32
C TRP A 760 17.30 -28.34 18.46
N ALA A 761 17.64 -28.88 19.63
CA ALA A 761 18.23 -28.15 20.73
C ALA A 761 19.76 -28.19 20.64
N GLY A 762 20.42 -27.06 20.93
CA GLY A 762 21.86 -26.93 20.81
C GLY A 762 22.54 -26.37 22.04
N CYS A 763 23.65 -26.97 22.44
CA CYS A 763 24.55 -26.45 23.48
C CYS A 763 25.95 -26.23 22.94
N ALA A 764 26.48 -25.02 23.13
CA ALA A 764 27.90 -24.73 22.88
C ALA A 764 28.73 -25.15 24.12
N VAL A 765 29.75 -25.96 23.89
CA VAL A 765 30.72 -26.42 24.90
C VAL A 765 32.08 -25.78 24.56
N ALA A 766 32.49 -24.75 25.24
CA ALA A 766 33.64 -23.94 24.90
C ALA A 766 34.69 -23.91 26.02
N GLY A 767 35.95 -23.88 25.67
CA GLY A 767 37.06 -23.80 26.60
C GLY A 767 38.09 -24.90 26.44
N PRO A 768 39.29 -24.79 27.05
CA PRO A 768 40.35 -25.77 26.93
C PRO A 768 39.95 -27.20 27.29
N LYS A 769 39.00 -27.37 28.23
CA LYS A 769 38.46 -28.67 28.69
C LYS A 769 37.23 -29.15 27.94
N SER A 770 36.77 -28.46 26.95
CA SER A 770 35.56 -28.79 26.20
C SER A 770 35.58 -30.20 25.57
N ARG A 771 36.76 -30.61 25.08
CA ARG A 771 36.97 -31.95 24.53
C ARG A 771 36.90 -33.03 25.61
N ASP A 772 37.49 -32.77 26.81
CA ASP A 772 37.48 -33.73 27.89
C ASP A 772 36.07 -34.00 28.42
N VAL A 773 35.27 -32.91 28.53
CA VAL A 773 33.84 -33.01 28.87
C VAL A 773 33.12 -33.86 27.85
N LEU A 774 33.24 -33.54 26.55
CA LEU A 774 32.54 -34.28 25.50
C LEU A 774 33.01 -35.74 25.39
N ARG A 775 34.29 -36.03 25.59
CA ARG A 775 34.83 -37.39 25.64
C ARG A 775 34.16 -38.22 26.74
N ALA A 776 33.84 -37.60 27.89
CA ALA A 776 33.12 -38.24 28.97
C ALA A 776 31.65 -38.42 28.68
N CYS A 777 31.03 -37.60 27.81
CA CYS A 777 29.61 -37.62 27.49
C CYS A 777 29.25 -38.50 26.29
N VAL A 778 30.12 -38.69 25.30
CA VAL A 778 29.82 -39.53 24.11
C VAL A 778 30.01 -41.01 24.43
N GLN A 779 29.24 -41.89 23.71
CA GLN A 779 29.39 -43.34 23.84
C GLN A 779 30.73 -43.85 23.27
N ASN A 780 31.22 -43.24 22.19
CA ASN A 780 32.52 -43.57 21.59
C ASN A 780 33.53 -42.47 21.83
N PRO A 781 34.33 -42.53 22.93
CA PRO A 781 35.32 -41.47 23.24
C PRO A 781 36.42 -41.29 22.19
N ALA A 782 36.74 -42.30 21.40
CA ALA A 782 37.77 -42.23 20.35
C ALA A 782 37.37 -41.25 19.22
N MET A 783 36.09 -41.02 18.98
CA MET A 783 35.62 -40.05 18.00
C MET A 783 36.06 -38.61 18.32
N MET A 784 36.44 -38.33 19.57
CA MET A 784 36.80 -36.98 20.02
C MET A 784 38.30 -36.70 19.87
N SER A 785 39.12 -37.58 19.29
CA SER A 785 40.53 -37.28 19.02
C SER A 785 40.72 -36.15 17.99
N ASN A 786 41.90 -35.52 17.95
CA ASN A 786 42.17 -34.46 16.95
C ASN A 786 42.09 -34.98 15.51
N GLU A 787 42.56 -36.21 15.30
CA GLU A 787 42.61 -36.87 13.99
C GLU A 787 41.19 -37.25 13.53
N ALA A 788 40.39 -37.83 14.42
CA ALA A 788 39.00 -38.21 14.11
C ALA A 788 38.08 -37.03 13.98
N PHE A 789 38.33 -35.96 14.73
CA PHE A 789 37.49 -34.76 14.78
C PHE A 789 38.29 -33.46 14.58
N PRO A 790 38.79 -33.22 13.37
CA PRO A 790 39.54 -32.00 13.06
C PRO A 790 38.68 -30.76 13.12
N PHE A 791 39.29 -29.57 13.17
CA PHE A 791 38.58 -28.27 13.12
C PHE A 791 37.62 -28.20 11.92
N MET A 792 36.45 -27.61 12.11
CA MET A 792 35.32 -27.55 11.18
C MET A 792 34.78 -28.95 10.82
N GLY A 793 35.09 -29.98 11.60
CA GLY A 793 34.49 -31.32 11.46
C GLY A 793 33.04 -31.33 11.96
N VAL A 794 32.25 -32.19 11.39
CA VAL A 794 30.88 -32.52 11.83
C VAL A 794 30.77 -34.05 11.98
N ARG A 795 30.21 -34.52 13.08
CA ARG A 795 30.02 -35.91 13.38
C ARG A 795 28.62 -36.17 13.90
N GLU A 796 28.00 -37.21 13.44
CA GLU A 796 26.82 -37.80 14.08
C GLU A 796 27.25 -38.95 14.99
N GLY A 797 26.56 -39.10 16.11
CA GLY A 797 26.88 -40.12 17.10
C GLY A 797 25.82 -40.25 18.19
N LEU A 798 26.21 -40.90 19.28
CA LEU A 798 25.35 -41.04 20.43
C LEU A 798 26.03 -40.49 21.66
N LEU A 799 25.31 -39.69 22.44
CA LEU A 799 25.68 -39.37 23.83
C LEU A 799 25.32 -40.60 24.73
N LYS A 800 25.90 -40.64 25.91
CA LYS A 800 25.50 -41.60 26.95
C LYS A 800 23.99 -41.52 27.17
N GLY A 801 23.35 -42.67 27.48
CA GLY A 801 21.89 -42.74 27.49
C GLY A 801 21.25 -42.99 26.13
N ASN A 802 22.01 -43.33 25.10
CA ASN A 802 21.57 -43.58 23.71
C ASN A 802 20.92 -42.35 23.04
N ILE A 803 21.30 -41.15 23.40
CA ILE A 803 20.77 -39.91 22.82
C ILE A 803 21.46 -39.61 21.47
N PRO A 804 20.74 -39.67 20.34
CA PRO A 804 21.32 -39.30 19.07
C PRO A 804 21.74 -37.83 19.03
N CYS A 805 22.93 -37.54 18.54
CA CYS A 805 23.46 -36.17 18.50
C CYS A 805 24.22 -35.89 17.22
N ARG A 806 24.25 -34.62 16.85
CA ARG A 806 25.17 -34.01 15.88
C ARG A 806 26.13 -33.12 16.63
N ILE A 807 27.41 -33.27 16.37
CA ILE A 807 28.43 -32.45 17.00
C ILE A 807 29.26 -31.78 15.91
N ALA A 808 29.44 -30.47 16.00
CA ALA A 808 30.35 -29.72 15.13
C ALA A 808 31.47 -29.10 15.96
N ARG A 809 32.74 -29.23 15.47
CA ARG A 809 33.87 -28.57 16.08
C ARG A 809 34.06 -27.17 15.48
N ILE A 810 33.30 -26.24 16.02
CA ILE A 810 33.29 -24.83 15.62
C ILE A 810 33.42 -23.94 16.87
N SER A 811 33.96 -22.75 16.70
CA SER A 811 34.19 -21.85 17.82
C SER A 811 33.72 -20.43 17.52
N PHE A 812 32.82 -19.94 18.33
CA PHE A 812 32.40 -18.53 18.33
C PHE A 812 33.13 -17.75 19.45
N SER A 813 33.43 -18.42 20.60
CA SER A 813 34.10 -17.85 21.76
C SER A 813 35.58 -17.60 21.60
N GLY A 814 36.23 -18.20 20.62
CA GLY A 814 37.65 -18.13 20.37
C GLY A 814 38.44 -19.25 21.06
N GLU A 815 37.81 -19.98 21.93
CA GLU A 815 38.41 -21.18 22.55
C GLU A 815 38.19 -22.42 21.70
N MET A 816 38.80 -23.53 22.04
CA MET A 816 38.42 -24.83 21.53
C MET A 816 36.94 -25.06 21.90
N ALA A 817 36.06 -25.22 20.88
CA ALA A 817 34.66 -25.32 21.16
C ALA A 817 33.98 -26.32 20.24
N TYR A 818 32.84 -26.76 20.71
CA TYR A 818 31.93 -27.67 19.99
C TYR A 818 30.50 -27.19 20.18
N GLU A 819 29.68 -27.39 19.17
CA GLU A 819 28.24 -27.28 19.28
C GLU A 819 27.63 -28.67 19.19
N VAL A 820 26.85 -29.02 20.21
CA VAL A 820 26.17 -30.32 20.34
C VAL A 820 24.69 -30.10 20.12
N TYR A 821 24.14 -30.75 19.14
CA TYR A 821 22.70 -30.71 18.83
C TYR A 821 22.06 -32.07 19.04
N VAL A 822 20.89 -32.05 19.69
CA VAL A 822 20.02 -33.22 19.89
C VAL A 822 18.59 -32.87 19.46
N ALA A 823 17.74 -33.87 19.21
CA ALA A 823 16.32 -33.61 19.07
C ALA A 823 15.78 -32.91 20.32
N SER A 824 14.88 -31.97 20.14
CA SER A 824 14.42 -31.05 21.21
C SER A 824 13.95 -31.75 22.48
N ASP A 825 13.33 -32.92 22.37
CA ASP A 825 12.86 -33.73 23.51
C ASP A 825 13.99 -34.22 24.41
N TYR A 826 15.20 -34.35 23.86
CA TYR A 826 16.38 -34.76 24.66
C TYR A 826 17.16 -33.59 25.25
N ALA A 827 16.71 -32.37 25.09
CA ALA A 827 17.46 -31.17 25.49
C ALA A 827 17.81 -31.14 26.98
N PRO A 828 16.86 -31.34 27.92
CA PRO A 828 17.21 -31.37 29.33
C PRO A 828 18.21 -32.48 29.69
N ALA A 829 18.02 -33.70 29.16
CA ALA A 829 18.92 -34.83 29.41
C ALA A 829 20.33 -34.59 28.85
N MET A 830 20.45 -33.91 27.70
CA MET A 830 21.75 -33.47 27.18
C MET A 830 22.40 -32.47 28.13
N MET A 831 21.64 -31.49 28.63
CA MET A 831 22.17 -30.47 29.53
C MET A 831 22.63 -31.04 30.87
N ASP A 832 21.82 -31.94 31.46
CA ASP A 832 22.23 -32.64 32.67
C ASP A 832 23.57 -33.37 32.47
N LEU A 833 23.67 -34.16 31.39
CA LEU A 833 24.89 -34.94 31.10
C LEU A 833 26.12 -34.03 30.88
N LEU A 834 25.94 -32.91 30.13
CA LEU A 834 27.05 -31.98 29.86
C LEU A 834 27.44 -31.19 31.13
N HIS A 835 26.43 -30.76 31.91
CA HIS A 835 26.66 -29.97 33.12
C HIS A 835 27.34 -30.78 34.21
N ASP A 836 26.91 -32.02 34.49
CA ASP A 836 27.55 -32.89 35.43
C ASP A 836 29.02 -33.11 35.13
N GLN A 837 29.36 -33.27 33.85
CA GLN A 837 30.76 -33.42 33.44
C GLN A 837 31.50 -32.10 33.46
N ALA A 838 30.89 -30.98 33.13
CA ALA A 838 31.52 -29.66 33.17
C ALA A 838 31.93 -29.27 34.61
N ILE A 839 31.11 -29.56 35.61
CA ILE A 839 31.38 -29.30 37.02
C ILE A 839 32.67 -30.04 37.49
N ILE A 840 32.90 -31.30 37.03
CA ILE A 840 34.12 -32.07 37.35
C ILE A 840 35.41 -31.35 36.92
N PHE A 841 35.30 -30.50 35.91
CA PHE A 841 36.39 -29.68 35.37
C PHE A 841 36.32 -28.23 35.82
N ASP A 842 35.64 -27.90 36.91
CA ASP A 842 35.40 -26.53 37.40
C ASP A 842 34.82 -25.61 36.33
N GLY A 843 33.93 -26.15 35.51
CA GLY A 843 33.25 -25.40 34.45
C GLY A 843 32.07 -24.56 34.97
N CYS A 844 31.49 -23.80 34.08
CA CYS A 844 30.32 -22.97 34.36
C CYS A 844 29.26 -23.00 33.26
N LEU A 845 28.04 -22.60 33.59
CA LEU A 845 27.06 -22.10 32.64
C LEU A 845 27.40 -20.65 32.30
N TYR A 846 27.20 -20.24 31.05
CA TYR A 846 27.38 -18.84 30.66
C TYR A 846 26.29 -18.37 29.72
N GLY A 847 25.96 -17.09 29.83
CA GLY A 847 24.89 -16.47 29.09
C GLY A 847 25.37 -15.63 27.90
N LEU A 848 24.43 -14.87 27.32
CA LEU A 848 24.68 -14.04 26.14
C LEU A 848 25.70 -12.93 26.37
N GLU A 849 25.78 -12.39 27.62
CA GLU A 849 26.72 -11.30 27.93
C GLU A 849 28.16 -11.80 27.90
N ALA A 850 28.42 -12.94 28.55
CA ALA A 850 29.74 -13.59 28.48
C ALA A 850 30.05 -14.08 27.06
N LEU A 851 29.10 -14.61 26.32
CA LEU A 851 29.28 -14.99 24.92
C LEU A 851 29.71 -13.78 24.05
N GLY A 852 29.05 -12.63 24.26
CA GLY A 852 29.42 -11.36 23.62
C GLY A 852 30.82 -10.90 23.96
N THR A 853 31.22 -10.98 25.24
CA THR A 853 32.59 -10.66 25.71
C THR A 853 33.64 -11.55 25.07
N LEU A 854 33.44 -12.87 25.12
CA LEU A 854 34.36 -13.86 24.57
C LEU A 854 34.62 -13.68 23.08
N ARG A 855 33.57 -13.43 22.27
CA ARG A 855 33.72 -13.20 20.83
C ARG A 855 34.45 -11.90 20.49
N ILE A 856 34.18 -10.81 21.25
CA ILE A 856 34.87 -9.52 21.08
C ILE A 856 36.35 -9.66 21.37
N GLU A 857 36.72 -10.33 22.45
CA GLU A 857 38.11 -10.64 22.77
C GLU A 857 38.81 -11.42 21.66
N LYS A 858 38.09 -12.30 20.99
CA LYS A 858 38.56 -13.01 19.80
C LYS A 858 38.71 -12.13 18.58
N GLY A 859 38.03 -10.99 18.52
CA GLY A 859 37.90 -10.15 17.32
C GLY A 859 36.92 -10.72 16.29
N HIS A 860 35.94 -11.49 16.76
CA HIS A 860 34.89 -12.08 15.89
C HIS A 860 33.81 -11.05 15.67
N VAL A 861 33.61 -10.60 14.43
CA VAL A 861 32.53 -9.70 14.05
C VAL A 861 31.22 -10.48 13.82
N THR A 862 30.09 -9.81 14.06
CA THR A 862 28.76 -10.37 13.77
C THR A 862 28.13 -9.67 12.56
N GLY A 863 27.12 -10.29 11.95
CA GLY A 863 26.40 -9.70 10.84
C GLY A 863 25.84 -8.30 11.15
N ALA A 864 25.42 -8.05 12.40
CA ALA A 864 24.94 -6.74 12.82
C ALA A 864 26.04 -5.63 12.77
N GLU A 865 27.29 -5.97 12.97
CA GLU A 865 28.42 -5.04 12.88
C GLU A 865 28.89 -4.83 11.44
N LEU A 866 28.55 -5.74 10.54
CA LEU A 866 28.87 -5.70 9.12
C LEU A 866 27.71 -5.11 8.30
N ASP A 867 26.58 -4.79 8.93
CA ASP A 867 25.41 -4.20 8.27
C ASP A 867 25.71 -2.74 7.88
N GLY A 868 26.01 -2.50 6.60
CA GLY A 868 26.36 -1.18 6.08
C GLY A 868 25.28 -0.09 6.28
N ARG A 869 24.05 -0.46 6.68
CA ARG A 869 23.01 0.50 7.05
C ARG A 869 23.33 1.25 8.35
N VAL A 870 24.21 0.69 9.16
CA VAL A 870 24.52 1.20 10.50
C VAL A 870 25.79 2.05 10.49
N THR A 871 26.69 1.87 9.53
CA THR A 871 28.05 2.42 9.61
C THR A 871 28.17 3.88 9.19
N ILE A 872 27.61 4.28 8.06
CA ILE A 872 27.77 5.65 7.53
C ILE A 872 26.72 6.58 8.15
N ASP A 873 25.48 6.16 8.20
CA ASP A 873 24.39 7.00 8.68
C ASP A 873 24.45 7.26 10.19
N LEU A 874 24.88 6.29 10.99
CA LEU A 874 25.09 6.51 12.42
C LEU A 874 26.30 7.39 12.68
N SER A 875 27.36 7.27 11.91
CA SER A 875 28.50 8.16 12.06
C SER A 875 28.15 9.60 11.67
N LEU A 876 27.30 9.81 10.68
CA LEU A 876 26.80 11.13 10.30
C LEU A 876 25.78 11.71 11.29
N ILE A 877 25.05 10.88 12.01
CA ILE A 877 24.09 11.31 13.04
C ILE A 877 24.82 11.66 14.35
N HIS A 878 25.97 11.05 14.61
CA HIS A 878 26.74 11.27 15.81
C HIS A 878 27.89 12.28 15.65
N ILE A 879 28.14 12.71 14.43
CA ILE A 879 29.01 13.84 14.13
C ILE A 879 28.17 15.11 14.05
#